data_e2a546a242eb40e61a34da9afa2a4256
#
_entry.id   e2a546a242eb40e61a34da9afa2a4256
#
_cell.length_a   1.000
_cell.length_b   1.000
_cell.length_c   1.000
_cell.angle_alpha   90.00
_cell.angle_beta   90.00
_cell.angle_gamma   90.00
#
_symmetry.space_group_name_H-M   'P 1'
#
loop_
_entity.id
_entity.type
_entity.pdbx_description
1 polymer ?
#
loop_
_entity_poly.entity_id
_entity_poly.type
_entity_poly.pdbx_seq_one_letter_code
_entity_poly.pdbx_strand_id
1 'polypeptide(L)'
;MAFKKDTKVKNNFTKITIGLASPEEILENSYGEVTKPETINYRTYKPERDGLFCERIFGPTKDYECACGKYKRIRYKGIVCDRCGVEVTEKKVRRERSGHIELVVPVAHIWYFRSLPNKIGYLLGMPTKKLDAVIYYEKYVVIQPGILEGKTDADGIELNGSHKLDLLSEDEYMAILDQYDPNGDNERLEDTDPNKFVAKMGAEAIYQLLQNVDLDSLSYELRDRANNDSSQQRKTEALKRLNVVEGFRASKGINKPEWMVMKIIPVTPPELRPLVPLDGGRFATSDLNDLYRRVIIRNNRLKRLVEIKAPEVILRNEKRMLQEAVDSLFDNSRKSSAVKSESNRPLKSLSDSLKGKQGRFRQNLLGKRVDYSARSVIVVGPELKMGECGLPKLMAAELYKPFIIRKLIERGIVKTVKSAKKIVDRREPVIWDILENVMKGHPVMLNRAPTLHRLGIQAFQPKMIEGKAIQLHPLACTAFNADFDGDQMAVHLPLSNEAVLEAQILMLQSHNILNPANGAPITVPSQDMVLGLYYITKIRPGAKGEGLTFYGPEEALIARNEGRCDLHSLVKVVVNDVVDGKPVKHMVETSVGRVIVNQIIPDEVGFFNDVISKKTLRGLISDVIKVVGMAEACEFLDGIKNLGYRMAYVAGLSFNLGDIIIPPEKEAIVAKGQKEIEEITNNYNMGFITDKERYNQVIDTWTHVNT
;
A
#
# COMPACT_ATOMS: atom_id res chain seq x y z
N MET A 1 -32.22 -35.62 -11.85
CA MET A 1 -31.10 -34.67 -11.66
C MET A 1 -31.38 -33.85 -10.40
N ALA A 2 -30.59 -34.07 -9.36
CA ALA A 2 -30.80 -33.45 -8.07
C ALA A 2 -30.39 -31.97 -8.12
N PHE A 3 -31.30 -31.07 -7.78
CA PHE A 3 -31.03 -29.65 -7.60
C PHE A 3 -29.97 -29.47 -6.49
N LYS A 4 -28.75 -29.06 -6.84
CA LYS A 4 -27.82 -28.50 -5.85
C LYS A 4 -28.46 -27.23 -5.32
N LYS A 5 -29.01 -27.28 -4.11
CA LYS A 5 -29.34 -26.09 -3.34
C LYS A 5 -28.06 -25.29 -3.16
N ASP A 6 -28.02 -24.07 -3.70
CA ASP A 6 -27.06 -23.04 -3.32
C ASP A 6 -27.28 -22.65 -1.84
N THR A 7 -26.93 -23.54 -0.95
CA THR A 7 -26.66 -23.17 0.42
C THR A 7 -25.35 -22.40 0.38
N LYS A 8 -25.41 -21.08 0.59
CA LYS A 8 -24.25 -20.30 0.99
C LYS A 8 -23.74 -20.88 2.30
N VAL A 9 -22.95 -21.93 2.20
CA VAL A 9 -22.18 -22.42 3.32
C VAL A 9 -21.22 -21.29 3.66
N LYS A 10 -21.39 -20.67 4.81
CA LYS A 10 -20.35 -19.83 5.41
C LYS A 10 -19.19 -20.77 5.67
N ASN A 11 -18.26 -20.84 4.72
CA ASN A 11 -17.05 -21.62 4.90
C ASN A 11 -16.22 -20.90 5.98
N ASN A 12 -16.34 -21.37 7.21
CA ASN A 12 -15.42 -20.98 8.26
C ASN A 12 -14.11 -21.71 7.97
N PHE A 13 -13.13 -20.98 7.44
CA PHE A 13 -11.78 -21.49 7.23
C PHE A 13 -10.82 -20.81 8.19
N THR A 14 -9.85 -21.55 8.68
CA THR A 14 -8.78 -21.05 9.56
C THR A 14 -7.49 -20.77 8.79
N LYS A 15 -7.36 -21.32 7.58
CA LYS A 15 -6.15 -21.25 6.76
C LYS A 15 -6.49 -21.16 5.29
N ILE A 16 -5.74 -20.32 4.56
CA ILE A 16 -5.72 -20.26 3.09
C ILE A 16 -4.36 -20.73 2.62
N THR A 17 -4.34 -21.62 1.64
CA THR A 17 -3.11 -22.13 1.01
C THR A 17 -3.13 -21.76 -0.47
N ILE A 18 -2.01 -21.29 -1.00
CA ILE A 18 -1.82 -20.99 -2.41
C ILE A 18 -0.91 -22.07 -2.98
N GLY A 19 -1.35 -22.73 -4.04
CA GLY A 19 -0.61 -23.76 -4.74
C GLY A 19 -0.61 -23.55 -6.25
N LEU A 20 0.12 -24.41 -6.97
CA LEU A 20 0.03 -24.50 -8.42
C LEU A 20 -1.25 -25.22 -8.80
N ALA A 21 -2.02 -24.67 -9.75
CA ALA A 21 -3.18 -25.34 -10.27
C ALA A 21 -2.78 -26.41 -11.29
N SER A 22 -3.36 -27.60 -11.17
CA SER A 22 -3.22 -28.64 -12.19
C SER A 22 -4.06 -28.31 -13.44
N PRO A 23 -3.72 -28.83 -14.62
CA PRO A 23 -4.57 -28.70 -15.79
C PRO A 23 -6.00 -29.21 -15.55
N GLU A 24 -6.14 -30.31 -14.82
CA GLU A 24 -7.42 -30.91 -14.46
C GLU A 24 -8.25 -29.97 -13.58
N GLU A 25 -7.65 -29.35 -12.56
CA GLU A 25 -8.30 -28.39 -11.69
C GLU A 25 -8.79 -27.15 -12.44
N ILE A 26 -8.01 -26.68 -13.42
CA ILE A 26 -8.42 -25.55 -14.28
C ILE A 26 -9.65 -25.94 -15.12
N LEU A 27 -9.70 -27.16 -15.65
CA LEU A 27 -10.84 -27.67 -16.41
C LEU A 27 -12.09 -27.83 -15.54
N GLU A 28 -11.95 -28.37 -14.34
CA GLU A 28 -13.06 -28.53 -13.38
C GLU A 28 -13.69 -27.20 -12.99
N ASN A 29 -12.89 -26.15 -12.85
CA ASN A 29 -13.35 -24.82 -12.50
C ASN A 29 -13.82 -24.00 -13.72
N SER A 30 -13.65 -24.52 -14.94
CA SER A 30 -14.03 -23.84 -16.18
C SER A 30 -15.42 -24.24 -16.65
N TYR A 31 -16.16 -23.30 -17.18
CA TYR A 31 -17.49 -23.50 -17.76
C TYR A 31 -17.45 -23.74 -19.28
N GLY A 32 -16.29 -23.63 -19.91
CA GLY A 32 -16.12 -23.95 -21.33
C GLY A 32 -14.88 -23.33 -21.97
N GLU A 33 -14.56 -23.80 -23.16
CA GLU A 33 -13.41 -23.36 -23.94
C GLU A 33 -13.74 -22.08 -24.72
N VAL A 34 -12.81 -21.13 -24.72
CA VAL A 34 -12.87 -19.90 -25.50
C VAL A 34 -12.03 -20.08 -26.77
N THR A 35 -12.69 -20.29 -27.90
CA THR A 35 -12.03 -20.58 -29.20
C THR A 35 -11.92 -19.37 -30.09
N LYS A 36 -12.79 -18.36 -29.92
CA LYS A 36 -12.83 -17.18 -30.78
C LYS A 36 -12.24 -15.94 -30.11
N PRO A 37 -11.45 -15.15 -30.85
CA PRO A 37 -10.85 -13.91 -30.31
C PRO A 37 -11.84 -12.74 -30.21
N GLU A 38 -13.02 -12.84 -30.85
CA GLU A 38 -14.02 -11.79 -30.88
C GLU A 38 -14.66 -11.58 -29.50
N THR A 39 -14.95 -10.31 -29.17
CA THR A 39 -15.57 -9.92 -27.92
C THR A 39 -17.09 -9.76 -28.05
N ILE A 40 -17.50 -8.87 -28.92
CA ILE A 40 -18.91 -8.58 -29.23
C ILE A 40 -19.11 -8.46 -30.74
N ASN A 41 -20.32 -8.71 -31.19
CA ASN A 41 -20.72 -8.41 -32.57
C ASN A 41 -20.93 -6.90 -32.68
N TYR A 42 -20.17 -6.22 -33.57
CA TYR A 42 -20.19 -4.76 -33.72
C TYR A 42 -21.54 -4.22 -34.21
N ARG A 43 -22.37 -5.08 -34.90
CA ARG A 43 -23.69 -4.69 -35.43
C ARG A 43 -24.78 -4.81 -34.38
N THR A 44 -24.77 -5.88 -33.58
CA THR A 44 -25.84 -6.18 -32.63
C THR A 44 -25.46 -5.84 -31.18
N TYR A 45 -24.21 -5.50 -30.91
CA TYR A 45 -23.63 -5.28 -29.59
C TYR A 45 -23.82 -6.46 -28.60
N LYS A 46 -24.16 -7.64 -29.11
CA LYS A 46 -24.28 -8.85 -28.29
C LYS A 46 -22.96 -9.59 -28.23
N PRO A 47 -22.67 -10.28 -27.08
CA PRO A 47 -21.50 -11.13 -26.97
C PRO A 47 -21.45 -12.19 -28.06
N GLU A 48 -20.28 -12.38 -28.68
CA GLU A 48 -20.07 -13.40 -29.70
C GLU A 48 -20.03 -14.80 -29.06
N ARG A 49 -20.57 -15.79 -29.80
CA ARG A 49 -20.59 -17.18 -29.34
C ARG A 49 -19.17 -17.74 -29.33
N ASP A 50 -18.82 -18.44 -28.25
CA ASP A 50 -17.50 -19.03 -27.99
C ASP A 50 -16.34 -18.01 -27.97
N GLY A 51 -16.67 -16.73 -27.84
CA GLY A 51 -15.73 -15.62 -27.70
C GLY A 51 -15.45 -15.25 -26.23
N LEU A 52 -14.65 -14.21 -26.03
CA LEU A 52 -14.20 -13.76 -24.72
C LEU A 52 -15.33 -13.27 -23.78
N PHE A 53 -16.53 -12.97 -24.31
CA PHE A 53 -17.69 -12.53 -23.53
C PHE A 53 -18.90 -13.47 -23.70
N CYS A 54 -18.70 -14.68 -24.19
CA CYS A 54 -19.75 -15.64 -24.50
C CYS A 54 -20.71 -15.85 -23.31
N GLU A 55 -22.02 -15.72 -23.59
CA GLU A 55 -23.04 -15.94 -22.56
C GLU A 55 -23.21 -17.42 -22.19
N ARG A 56 -22.87 -18.36 -23.08
CA ARG A 56 -22.91 -19.79 -22.82
C ARG A 56 -21.86 -20.21 -21.77
N ILE A 57 -20.66 -19.63 -21.86
CA ILE A 57 -19.54 -19.95 -20.96
C ILE A 57 -19.67 -19.16 -19.65
N PHE A 58 -19.85 -17.86 -19.73
CA PHE A 58 -19.76 -16.96 -18.58
C PHE A 58 -21.11 -16.58 -17.95
N GLY A 59 -22.23 -16.95 -18.59
CA GLY A 59 -23.56 -16.64 -18.11
C GLY A 59 -24.24 -15.48 -18.82
N PRO A 60 -25.53 -15.23 -18.54
CA PRO A 60 -26.36 -14.25 -19.23
C PRO A 60 -25.97 -12.82 -18.92
N THR A 61 -26.23 -11.90 -19.84
CA THR A 61 -26.00 -10.44 -19.66
C THR A 61 -27.12 -9.76 -18.89
N LYS A 62 -28.31 -10.36 -18.86
CA LYS A 62 -29.49 -9.88 -18.10
C LYS A 62 -29.95 -10.95 -17.12
N ASP A 63 -30.49 -10.49 -15.99
CA ASP A 63 -30.99 -11.40 -14.96
C ASP A 63 -32.13 -12.26 -15.49
N TYR A 64 -32.01 -13.58 -15.34
CA TYR A 64 -33.02 -14.59 -15.70
C TYR A 64 -33.53 -14.48 -17.13
N GLU A 65 -32.65 -14.12 -18.08
CA GLU A 65 -32.96 -14.06 -19.53
C GLU A 65 -31.88 -14.79 -20.32
N CYS A 66 -32.24 -15.69 -21.23
CA CYS A 66 -31.29 -16.33 -22.14
C CYS A 66 -30.96 -15.43 -23.36
N ALA A 67 -29.85 -15.68 -24.04
CA ALA A 67 -29.36 -14.85 -25.15
C ALA A 67 -30.36 -14.72 -26.33
N CYS A 68 -31.11 -15.79 -26.63
CA CYS A 68 -32.13 -15.78 -27.69
C CYS A 68 -33.49 -15.21 -27.27
N GLY A 69 -33.70 -14.95 -25.97
CA GLY A 69 -34.94 -14.41 -25.41
C GLY A 69 -36.10 -15.40 -25.30
N LYS A 70 -35.88 -16.72 -25.54
CA LYS A 70 -36.89 -17.76 -25.39
C LYS A 70 -37.36 -17.90 -23.94
N TYR A 71 -36.44 -17.91 -23.01
CA TYR A 71 -36.72 -17.99 -21.60
C TYR A 71 -36.44 -16.65 -20.93
N LYS A 72 -37.46 -16.11 -20.26
CA LYS A 72 -37.41 -14.84 -19.51
C LYS A 72 -38.09 -15.02 -18.16
N ARG A 73 -37.62 -14.32 -17.15
CA ARG A 73 -38.13 -14.28 -15.75
C ARG A 73 -37.62 -15.44 -14.90
N ILE A 74 -37.69 -15.21 -13.59
CA ILE A 74 -37.15 -16.08 -12.52
C ILE A 74 -37.74 -17.50 -12.49
N ARG A 75 -38.96 -17.71 -13.01
CA ARG A 75 -39.60 -19.04 -13.07
C ARG A 75 -38.82 -20.10 -13.85
N TYR A 76 -37.93 -19.64 -14.73
CA TYR A 76 -37.08 -20.53 -15.52
C TYR A 76 -35.66 -20.65 -14.97
N LYS A 77 -35.41 -20.26 -13.72
CA LYS A 77 -34.09 -20.34 -13.06
C LYS A 77 -33.49 -21.74 -13.18
N GLY A 78 -32.22 -21.82 -13.62
CA GLY A 78 -31.44 -23.06 -13.71
C GLY A 78 -31.70 -23.88 -14.98
N ILE A 79 -32.57 -23.42 -15.89
CA ILE A 79 -32.81 -24.10 -17.15
C ILE A 79 -31.73 -23.67 -18.16
N VAL A 80 -31.11 -24.64 -18.82
CA VAL A 80 -30.23 -24.37 -19.97
C VAL A 80 -31.07 -24.31 -21.21
N CYS A 81 -30.99 -23.19 -21.95
CA CYS A 81 -31.77 -23.00 -23.16
C CYS A 81 -31.31 -23.98 -24.26
N ASP A 82 -32.22 -24.77 -24.77
CA ASP A 82 -31.99 -25.73 -25.87
C ASP A 82 -31.55 -25.03 -27.20
N ARG A 83 -31.95 -23.77 -27.44
CA ARG A 83 -31.63 -23.02 -28.66
C ARG A 83 -30.26 -22.33 -28.57
N CYS A 84 -29.96 -21.64 -27.49
CA CYS A 84 -28.72 -20.84 -27.36
C CYS A 84 -27.70 -21.41 -26.39
N GLY A 85 -28.06 -22.44 -25.60
CA GLY A 85 -27.17 -23.08 -24.63
C GLY A 85 -26.86 -22.24 -23.38
N VAL A 86 -27.54 -21.09 -23.21
CA VAL A 86 -27.31 -20.22 -22.06
C VAL A 86 -28.17 -20.65 -20.89
N GLU A 87 -27.56 -20.76 -19.72
CA GLU A 87 -28.27 -21.05 -18.48
C GLU A 87 -29.00 -19.80 -17.98
N VAL A 88 -30.26 -19.94 -17.56
CA VAL A 88 -31.08 -18.85 -17.03
C VAL A 88 -30.76 -18.62 -15.57
N THR A 89 -29.84 -17.72 -15.28
CA THR A 89 -29.36 -17.37 -13.93
C THR A 89 -29.26 -15.86 -13.77
N GLU A 90 -28.77 -15.44 -12.60
CA GLU A 90 -28.47 -14.03 -12.35
C GLU A 90 -27.24 -13.58 -13.16
N LYS A 91 -27.25 -12.33 -13.61
CA LYS A 91 -26.11 -11.69 -14.28
C LYS A 91 -24.80 -11.75 -13.44
N LYS A 92 -24.92 -11.76 -12.12
CA LYS A 92 -23.79 -11.78 -11.17
C LYS A 92 -22.80 -12.93 -11.43
N VAL A 93 -23.27 -14.07 -11.99
CA VAL A 93 -22.41 -15.20 -12.32
C VAL A 93 -21.30 -14.86 -13.32
N ARG A 94 -21.46 -13.81 -14.13
CA ARG A 94 -20.42 -13.31 -15.05
C ARG A 94 -19.20 -12.75 -14.35
N ARG A 95 -19.27 -12.51 -13.07
CA ARG A 95 -18.15 -12.13 -12.21
C ARG A 95 -17.42 -13.35 -11.60
N GLU A 96 -18.07 -14.49 -11.56
CA GLU A 96 -17.61 -15.69 -10.86
C GLU A 96 -17.13 -16.80 -11.80
N ARG A 97 -17.75 -16.94 -12.99
CA ARG A 97 -17.46 -18.03 -13.92
C ARG A 97 -16.20 -17.77 -14.72
N SER A 98 -15.30 -18.76 -14.72
CA SER A 98 -14.09 -18.80 -15.53
C SER A 98 -14.29 -19.64 -16.78
N GLY A 99 -13.55 -19.32 -17.83
CA GLY A 99 -13.38 -20.17 -19.01
C GLY A 99 -11.93 -20.66 -19.09
N HIS A 100 -11.60 -21.37 -20.18
CA HIS A 100 -10.23 -21.79 -20.46
C HIS A 100 -9.89 -21.68 -21.92
N ILE A 101 -8.58 -21.68 -22.22
CA ILE A 101 -8.03 -21.80 -23.57
C ILE A 101 -7.11 -23.02 -23.55
N GLU A 102 -7.37 -23.99 -24.42
CA GLU A 102 -6.50 -25.14 -24.60
C GLU A 102 -5.38 -24.78 -25.58
N LEU A 103 -4.13 -24.96 -25.15
CA LEU A 103 -2.96 -24.62 -25.95
C LEU A 103 -2.57 -25.84 -26.82
N VAL A 104 -2.25 -25.59 -28.09
CA VAL A 104 -1.77 -26.60 -29.03
C VAL A 104 -0.40 -27.17 -28.62
N VAL A 105 0.43 -26.29 -28.03
CA VAL A 105 1.78 -26.63 -27.53
C VAL A 105 1.93 -26.11 -26.10
N PRO A 106 2.54 -26.88 -25.18
CA PRO A 106 2.81 -26.40 -23.84
C PRO A 106 3.64 -25.12 -23.84
N VAL A 107 3.39 -24.23 -22.88
CA VAL A 107 4.03 -22.94 -22.73
C VAL A 107 4.60 -22.79 -21.32
N ALA A 108 5.86 -22.38 -21.18
CA ALA A 108 6.46 -22.15 -19.89
C ALA A 108 5.90 -20.86 -19.25
N HIS A 109 5.59 -20.93 -17.95
CA HIS A 109 5.06 -19.78 -17.24
C HIS A 109 6.18 -18.78 -16.87
N ILE A 110 6.08 -17.55 -17.34
CA ILE A 110 7.10 -16.50 -17.18
C ILE A 110 7.49 -16.23 -15.73
N TRP A 111 6.58 -16.40 -14.76
CA TRP A 111 6.88 -16.19 -13.36
C TRP A 111 7.92 -17.18 -12.81
N TYR A 112 8.07 -18.35 -13.42
CA TYR A 112 8.93 -19.42 -12.90
C TYR A 112 10.27 -19.52 -13.60
N PHE A 113 10.44 -18.91 -14.78
CA PHE A 113 11.75 -18.90 -15.45
C PHE A 113 12.40 -17.50 -15.55
N ARG A 114 11.64 -16.40 -15.49
CA ARG A 114 12.17 -15.03 -15.55
C ARG A 114 12.19 -14.30 -14.20
N SER A 115 11.64 -14.89 -13.14
CA SER A 115 11.75 -14.30 -11.79
C SER A 115 13.09 -14.66 -11.13
N LEU A 116 13.52 -13.84 -10.20
CA LEU A 116 14.63 -14.15 -9.31
C LEU A 116 14.07 -14.54 -7.92
N PRO A 117 14.38 -15.73 -7.39
CA PRO A 117 15.17 -16.82 -7.99
C PRO A 117 14.40 -17.55 -9.11
N ASN A 118 15.13 -17.97 -10.15
CA ASN A 118 14.57 -18.74 -11.26
C ASN A 118 14.22 -20.17 -10.82
N LYS A 119 12.93 -20.47 -10.65
CA LYS A 119 12.47 -21.74 -10.09
C LYS A 119 12.78 -22.93 -11.01
N ILE A 120 12.47 -22.80 -12.31
CA ILE A 120 12.73 -23.84 -13.31
C ILE A 120 14.24 -24.05 -13.45
N GLY A 121 15.01 -22.99 -13.57
CA GLY A 121 16.46 -23.06 -13.70
C GLY A 121 17.12 -23.71 -12.48
N TYR A 122 16.65 -23.44 -11.27
CA TYR A 122 17.19 -24.04 -10.04
C TYR A 122 16.86 -25.54 -9.92
N LEU A 123 15.65 -25.97 -10.33
CA LEU A 123 15.31 -27.39 -10.35
C LEU A 123 16.18 -28.15 -11.39
N LEU A 124 16.27 -27.64 -12.60
CA LEU A 124 17.03 -28.28 -13.67
C LEU A 124 18.54 -28.08 -13.59
N GLY A 125 19.02 -27.12 -12.79
CA GLY A 125 20.44 -26.76 -12.75
C GLY A 125 20.92 -25.95 -13.96
N MET A 126 19.99 -25.28 -14.67
CA MET A 126 20.29 -24.51 -15.87
C MET A 126 20.35 -23.00 -15.58
N PRO A 127 21.40 -22.28 -16.05
CA PRO A 127 21.44 -20.82 -16.01
C PRO A 127 20.29 -20.21 -16.83
N THR A 128 19.78 -19.05 -16.38
CA THR A 128 18.64 -18.36 -17.03
C THR A 128 18.86 -18.12 -18.53
N LYS A 129 20.08 -17.76 -18.94
CA LYS A 129 20.43 -17.51 -20.35
C LYS A 129 20.27 -18.78 -21.21
N LYS A 130 20.73 -19.95 -20.70
CA LYS A 130 20.55 -21.23 -21.38
C LYS A 130 19.08 -21.63 -21.45
N LEU A 131 18.35 -21.44 -20.38
CA LEU A 131 16.91 -21.72 -20.30
C LEU A 131 16.09 -20.86 -21.27
N ASP A 132 16.40 -19.57 -21.38
CA ASP A 132 15.78 -18.66 -22.34
C ASP A 132 15.99 -19.14 -23.78
N ALA A 133 17.18 -19.54 -24.14
CA ALA A 133 17.49 -20.04 -25.49
C ALA A 133 16.65 -21.30 -25.87
N VAL A 134 16.37 -22.16 -24.90
CA VAL A 134 15.50 -23.34 -25.12
C VAL A 134 14.04 -22.92 -25.25
N ILE A 135 13.54 -22.11 -24.29
CA ILE A 135 12.10 -21.73 -24.22
C ILE A 135 11.69 -20.92 -25.46
N TYR A 136 12.56 -20.04 -25.98
CA TYR A 136 12.29 -19.24 -27.16
C TYR A 136 12.70 -19.88 -28.49
N TYR A 137 12.94 -21.20 -28.49
CA TYR A 137 13.20 -21.98 -29.71
C TYR A 137 14.49 -21.58 -30.48
N GLU A 138 15.51 -21.13 -29.76
CA GLU A 138 16.81 -20.81 -30.36
C GLU A 138 17.75 -22.03 -30.41
N LYS A 139 17.69 -22.94 -29.39
CA LYS A 139 18.55 -24.12 -29.25
C LYS A 139 17.76 -25.33 -28.81
N TYR A 140 18.22 -26.50 -29.22
CA TYR A 140 17.73 -27.77 -28.70
C TYR A 140 18.39 -28.07 -27.34
N VAL A 141 17.67 -28.74 -26.46
CA VAL A 141 18.21 -29.32 -25.22
C VAL A 141 18.10 -30.82 -25.24
N VAL A 142 19.18 -31.49 -24.87
CA VAL A 142 19.24 -32.96 -24.79
C VAL A 142 18.48 -33.40 -23.52
N ILE A 143 17.45 -34.17 -23.74
CA ILE A 143 16.64 -34.78 -22.66
C ILE A 143 17.23 -36.13 -22.28
N GLN A 144 17.59 -36.91 -23.29
CA GLN A 144 18.18 -38.22 -23.16
C GLN A 144 19.30 -38.38 -24.22
N PRO A 145 20.55 -38.61 -23.79
CA PRO A 145 21.68 -38.73 -24.71
C PRO A 145 21.67 -40.07 -25.49
N GLY A 146 21.01 -41.13 -24.97
CA GLY A 146 20.90 -42.41 -25.63
C GLY A 146 22.25 -43.02 -26.03
N ILE A 147 22.38 -43.40 -27.30
CA ILE A 147 23.56 -44.02 -27.88
C ILE A 147 24.82 -43.09 -27.83
N LEU A 148 24.63 -41.78 -27.61
CA LEU A 148 25.71 -40.78 -27.58
C LEU A 148 26.35 -40.62 -26.19
N GLU A 149 25.83 -41.26 -25.16
CA GLU A 149 26.31 -41.09 -23.79
C GLU A 149 27.76 -41.46 -23.66
N GLY A 150 28.60 -40.48 -23.24
CA GLY A 150 30.04 -40.66 -23.05
C GLY A 150 30.89 -40.84 -24.33
N LYS A 151 30.32 -40.55 -25.52
CA LYS A 151 31.13 -40.59 -26.77
C LYS A 151 31.98 -39.35 -26.91
N THR A 152 33.20 -39.55 -27.40
CA THR A 152 34.19 -38.51 -27.72
C THR A 152 34.36 -38.39 -29.22
N ASP A 153 34.69 -37.18 -29.68
CA ASP A 153 35.03 -36.88 -31.07
C ASP A 153 36.40 -37.45 -31.46
N ALA A 154 36.76 -37.42 -32.74
CA ALA A 154 38.03 -37.90 -33.25
C ALA A 154 39.28 -37.29 -32.57
N ASP A 155 39.13 -36.10 -31.99
CA ASP A 155 40.16 -35.39 -31.26
C ASP A 155 40.17 -35.68 -29.74
N GLY A 156 39.36 -36.65 -29.26
CA GLY A 156 39.27 -37.05 -27.86
C GLY A 156 38.51 -36.07 -26.97
N ILE A 157 37.79 -35.11 -27.54
CA ILE A 157 36.93 -34.15 -26.85
C ILE A 157 35.52 -34.76 -26.75
N GLU A 158 34.86 -34.62 -25.59
CA GLU A 158 33.48 -35.07 -25.41
C GLU A 158 32.57 -34.42 -26.44
N LEU A 159 31.76 -35.26 -27.11
CA LEU A 159 30.84 -34.80 -28.16
C LEU A 159 29.76 -33.91 -27.55
N ASN A 160 29.51 -32.74 -28.14
CA ASN A 160 28.41 -31.89 -27.71
C ASN A 160 27.07 -32.64 -27.94
N GLY A 161 26.29 -32.88 -26.90
CA GLY A 161 25.10 -33.75 -26.94
C GLY A 161 25.27 -35.12 -26.25
N SER A 162 26.46 -35.45 -25.74
CA SER A 162 26.73 -36.67 -24.99
C SER A 162 26.19 -36.62 -23.55
N HIS A 163 25.80 -35.44 -23.05
CA HIS A 163 25.28 -35.28 -21.70
C HIS A 163 23.87 -34.71 -21.68
N LYS A 164 23.13 -35.11 -20.66
CA LYS A 164 21.82 -34.53 -20.37
C LYS A 164 21.94 -33.01 -20.09
N LEU A 165 21.04 -32.19 -20.65
CA LEU A 165 21.01 -30.72 -20.57
C LEU A 165 22.04 -30.00 -21.47
N ASP A 166 22.74 -30.70 -22.37
CA ASP A 166 23.54 -30.06 -23.41
C ASP A 166 22.64 -29.27 -24.36
N LEU A 167 23.17 -28.13 -24.84
CA LEU A 167 22.51 -27.27 -25.80
C LEU A 167 23.11 -27.41 -27.18
N LEU A 168 22.28 -27.81 -28.14
CA LEU A 168 22.68 -27.98 -29.53
C LEU A 168 22.09 -26.84 -30.38
N SER A 169 22.90 -26.33 -31.33
CA SER A 169 22.37 -25.53 -32.42
C SER A 169 21.66 -26.44 -33.44
N GLU A 170 20.94 -25.86 -34.39
CA GLU A 170 20.26 -26.63 -35.42
C GLU A 170 21.20 -27.41 -36.28
N ASP A 171 22.35 -26.79 -36.65
CA ASP A 171 23.38 -27.42 -37.46
C ASP A 171 24.03 -28.60 -36.72
N GLU A 172 24.36 -28.44 -35.43
CA GLU A 172 24.88 -29.53 -34.59
C GLU A 172 23.89 -30.68 -34.43
N TYR A 173 22.59 -30.37 -34.23
CA TYR A 173 21.55 -31.38 -34.09
C TYR A 173 21.40 -32.21 -35.39
N MET A 174 21.36 -31.53 -36.54
CA MET A 174 21.27 -32.20 -37.83
C MET A 174 22.53 -33.05 -38.12
N ALA A 175 23.72 -32.53 -37.84
CA ALA A 175 24.98 -33.28 -37.99
C ALA A 175 25.00 -34.57 -37.15
N ILE A 176 24.49 -34.49 -35.92
CA ILE A 176 24.34 -35.66 -35.04
C ILE A 176 23.38 -36.71 -35.65
N LEU A 177 22.23 -36.29 -36.16
CA LEU A 177 21.30 -37.21 -36.80
C LEU A 177 21.86 -37.84 -38.04
N ASP A 178 22.51 -37.07 -38.90
CA ASP A 178 23.13 -37.58 -40.14
C ASP A 178 24.27 -38.59 -39.85
N GLN A 179 25.05 -38.37 -38.78
CA GLN A 179 26.17 -39.20 -38.42
C GLN A 179 25.78 -40.48 -37.67
N TYR A 180 24.82 -40.39 -36.75
CA TYR A 180 24.49 -41.47 -35.80
C TYR A 180 23.13 -42.14 -36.06
N ASP A 181 22.29 -41.57 -36.92
CA ASP A 181 20.98 -42.16 -37.29
C ASP A 181 20.70 -42.03 -38.82
N PRO A 182 21.63 -42.47 -39.70
CA PRO A 182 21.46 -42.35 -41.15
C PRO A 182 20.29 -43.14 -41.71
N ASN A 183 19.76 -44.13 -40.98
CA ASN A 183 18.67 -45.01 -41.38
C ASN A 183 17.32 -44.67 -40.73
N GLY A 184 17.28 -43.67 -39.81
CA GLY A 184 16.05 -43.32 -39.08
C GLY A 184 15.66 -44.38 -38.04
N ASP A 185 16.58 -45.18 -37.54
CA ASP A 185 16.29 -46.20 -36.53
C ASP A 185 15.94 -45.62 -35.17
N ASN A 186 16.44 -44.40 -34.86
CA ASN A 186 16.13 -43.68 -33.65
C ASN A 186 14.62 -43.28 -33.56
N GLU A 187 13.98 -42.97 -34.70
CA GLU A 187 12.53 -42.65 -34.71
C GLU A 187 11.67 -43.88 -34.46
N ARG A 188 12.16 -45.10 -34.72
CA ARG A 188 11.45 -46.35 -34.51
C ARG A 188 11.47 -46.81 -33.05
N LEU A 189 12.40 -46.29 -32.25
CA LEU A 189 12.49 -46.61 -30.82
C LEU A 189 11.39 -45.92 -30.06
N GLU A 190 10.85 -46.60 -29.05
CA GLU A 190 9.88 -45.98 -28.13
C GLU A 190 10.55 -44.88 -27.28
N ASP A 191 9.79 -43.87 -26.88
CA ASP A 191 10.34 -42.77 -26.06
C ASP A 191 10.82 -43.20 -24.66
N THR A 192 10.52 -44.41 -24.26
CA THR A 192 10.95 -45.07 -23.01
C THR A 192 12.26 -45.84 -23.17
N ASP A 193 12.76 -46.04 -24.40
CA ASP A 193 13.98 -46.80 -24.63
C ASP A 193 15.22 -45.96 -24.19
N PRO A 194 16.06 -46.51 -23.30
CA PRO A 194 17.28 -45.78 -22.84
C PRO A 194 18.29 -45.50 -23.96
N ASN A 195 18.24 -46.21 -25.07
CA ASN A 195 19.15 -45.99 -26.20
C ASN A 195 18.69 -44.88 -27.15
N LYS A 196 17.47 -44.41 -27.05
CA LYS A 196 16.93 -43.34 -27.92
C LYS A 196 17.60 -42.01 -27.62
N PHE A 197 18.12 -41.36 -28.66
CA PHE A 197 18.54 -39.96 -28.54
C PHE A 197 17.32 -39.03 -28.65
N VAL A 198 17.10 -38.21 -27.61
CA VAL A 198 15.96 -37.28 -27.56
C VAL A 198 16.48 -35.89 -27.25
N ALA A 199 16.37 -34.99 -28.22
CA ALA A 199 16.61 -33.56 -28.03
C ALA A 199 15.38 -32.78 -28.56
N LYS A 200 14.89 -31.84 -27.79
CA LYS A 200 13.69 -31.03 -28.11
C LYS A 200 13.95 -29.57 -27.84
N MET A 201 13.09 -28.72 -28.41
CA MET A 201 13.05 -27.28 -28.19
C MET A 201 11.79 -26.86 -27.43
N GLY A 202 11.85 -25.67 -26.84
CA GLY A 202 10.69 -25.00 -26.26
C GLY A 202 10.24 -25.55 -24.92
N ALA A 203 9.04 -25.13 -24.51
CA ALA A 203 8.46 -25.52 -23.23
C ALA A 203 8.13 -27.02 -23.14
N GLU A 204 7.97 -27.70 -24.27
CA GLU A 204 7.74 -29.17 -24.30
C GLU A 204 8.97 -29.93 -23.77
N ALA A 205 10.18 -29.49 -24.16
CA ALA A 205 11.41 -30.06 -23.61
C ALA A 205 11.51 -29.83 -22.10
N ILE A 206 11.21 -28.61 -21.65
CA ILE A 206 11.22 -28.27 -20.22
C ILE A 206 10.19 -29.07 -19.44
N TYR A 207 9.00 -29.31 -20.03
CA TYR A 207 7.96 -30.14 -19.40
C TYR A 207 8.45 -31.56 -19.16
N GLN A 208 9.05 -32.21 -20.17
CA GLN A 208 9.60 -33.56 -20.05
C GLN A 208 10.77 -33.63 -19.06
N LEU A 209 11.67 -32.63 -19.09
CA LEU A 209 12.74 -32.54 -18.10
C LEU A 209 12.22 -32.43 -16.67
N LEU A 210 11.19 -31.61 -16.43
CA LEU A 210 10.59 -31.43 -15.10
C LEU A 210 9.85 -32.67 -14.61
N GLN A 211 9.22 -33.46 -15.51
CA GLN A 211 8.61 -34.75 -15.18
C GLN A 211 9.66 -35.77 -14.70
N ASN A 212 10.86 -35.75 -15.30
CA ASN A 212 11.92 -36.69 -15.01
C ASN A 212 12.81 -36.27 -13.81
N VAL A 213 12.46 -35.20 -13.08
CA VAL A 213 13.19 -34.76 -11.87
C VAL A 213 12.75 -35.58 -10.66
N ASP A 214 13.68 -36.34 -10.09
CA ASP A 214 13.49 -36.90 -8.76
C ASP A 214 13.93 -35.89 -7.68
N LEU A 215 12.94 -35.35 -6.97
CA LEU A 215 13.16 -34.34 -5.94
C LEU A 215 13.91 -34.88 -4.72
N ASP A 216 13.75 -36.17 -4.40
CA ASP A 216 14.39 -36.76 -3.24
C ASP A 216 15.89 -36.96 -3.49
N SER A 217 16.28 -37.56 -4.62
CA SER A 217 17.68 -37.70 -5.04
C SER A 217 18.38 -36.35 -5.19
N LEU A 218 17.74 -35.39 -5.83
CA LEU A 218 18.29 -34.04 -6.01
C LEU A 218 18.49 -33.32 -4.67
N SER A 219 17.61 -33.52 -3.70
CA SER A 219 17.78 -32.94 -2.36
C SER A 219 19.01 -33.50 -1.65
N TYR A 220 19.26 -34.82 -1.71
CA TYR A 220 20.44 -35.44 -1.13
C TYR A 220 21.73 -34.94 -1.80
N GLU A 221 21.77 -34.90 -3.11
CA GLU A 221 22.90 -34.39 -3.86
C GLU A 221 23.26 -32.95 -3.53
N LEU A 222 22.24 -32.07 -3.46
CA LEU A 222 22.47 -30.68 -3.14
C LEU A 222 22.89 -30.46 -1.68
N ARG A 223 22.45 -31.29 -0.74
CA ARG A 223 22.92 -31.27 0.66
C ARG A 223 24.38 -31.70 0.76
N ASP A 224 24.76 -32.75 0.04
CA ASP A 224 26.15 -33.21 -0.02
C ASP A 224 27.06 -32.13 -0.59
N ARG A 225 26.70 -31.53 -1.73
CA ARG A 225 27.43 -30.39 -2.31
C ARG A 225 27.51 -29.18 -1.38
N ALA A 226 26.41 -28.84 -0.66
CA ALA A 226 26.42 -27.72 0.27
C ALA A 226 27.39 -27.94 1.45
N ASN A 227 27.57 -29.18 1.89
CA ASN A 227 28.48 -29.52 3.01
C ASN A 227 29.95 -29.67 2.54
N ASN A 228 30.18 -30.38 1.45
CA ASN A 228 31.49 -30.93 1.08
C ASN A 228 32.24 -30.13 -0.03
N ASP A 229 31.56 -29.21 -0.78
CA ASP A 229 32.23 -28.44 -1.83
C ASP A 229 33.31 -27.51 -1.25
N SER A 230 34.42 -27.38 -1.95
CA SER A 230 35.53 -26.51 -1.56
C SER A 230 35.29 -25.02 -1.78
N SER A 231 34.35 -24.65 -2.68
CA SER A 231 34.05 -23.28 -3.07
C SER A 231 32.86 -22.72 -2.33
N GLN A 232 33.06 -21.62 -1.59
CA GLN A 232 31.98 -20.91 -0.88
C GLN A 232 30.87 -20.43 -1.82
N GLN A 233 31.20 -20.05 -3.05
CA GLN A 233 30.20 -19.62 -4.05
C GLN A 233 29.32 -20.79 -4.49
N ARG A 234 29.90 -21.96 -4.75
CA ARG A 234 29.13 -23.17 -5.10
C ARG A 234 28.25 -23.66 -3.95
N LYS A 235 28.75 -23.59 -2.69
CA LYS A 235 27.91 -23.87 -1.50
C LYS A 235 26.71 -22.98 -1.42
N THR A 236 26.89 -21.67 -1.62
CA THR A 236 25.78 -20.69 -1.58
C THR A 236 24.76 -20.95 -2.69
N GLU A 237 25.23 -21.32 -3.88
CA GLU A 237 24.35 -21.69 -5.01
C GLU A 237 23.59 -22.98 -4.74
N ALA A 238 24.26 -24.01 -4.21
CA ALA A 238 23.63 -25.27 -3.81
C ALA A 238 22.54 -25.04 -2.74
N LEU A 239 22.78 -24.18 -1.75
CA LEU A 239 21.79 -23.81 -0.74
C LEU A 239 20.57 -23.09 -1.34
N LYS A 240 20.78 -22.19 -2.30
CA LYS A 240 19.67 -21.50 -3.01
C LYS A 240 18.82 -22.49 -3.82
N ARG A 241 19.46 -23.43 -4.51
CA ARG A 241 18.78 -24.51 -5.24
C ARG A 241 18.02 -25.43 -4.29
N LEU A 242 18.68 -25.86 -3.20
CA LEU A 242 18.09 -26.71 -2.18
C LEU A 242 16.82 -26.11 -1.59
N ASN A 243 16.78 -24.82 -1.32
CA ASN A 243 15.60 -24.14 -0.81
C ASN A 243 14.37 -24.29 -1.75
N VAL A 244 14.59 -24.22 -3.07
CA VAL A 244 13.51 -24.43 -4.04
C VAL A 244 13.06 -25.90 -4.09
N VAL A 245 14.03 -26.84 -4.09
CA VAL A 245 13.77 -28.28 -4.11
C VAL A 245 13.00 -28.72 -2.87
N GLU A 246 13.42 -28.27 -1.68
CA GLU A 246 12.73 -28.57 -0.43
C GLU A 246 11.31 -27.98 -0.39
N GLY A 247 11.09 -26.80 -1.00
CA GLY A 247 9.76 -26.23 -1.16
C GLY A 247 8.80 -27.16 -1.94
N PHE A 248 9.25 -27.75 -3.05
CA PHE A 248 8.48 -28.74 -3.81
C PHE A 248 8.37 -30.06 -3.08
N ARG A 249 9.42 -30.52 -2.42
CA ARG A 249 9.41 -31.76 -1.62
C ARG A 249 8.43 -31.68 -0.44
N ALA A 250 8.45 -30.58 0.29
CA ALA A 250 7.52 -30.34 1.41
C ALA A 250 6.05 -30.25 0.97
N SER A 251 5.81 -29.85 -0.27
CA SER A 251 4.48 -29.77 -0.88
C SER A 251 4.15 -30.95 -1.82
N LYS A 252 4.88 -32.06 -1.71
CA LYS A 252 4.67 -33.28 -2.53
C LYS A 252 3.20 -33.73 -2.43
N GLY A 253 2.56 -33.90 -3.57
CA GLY A 253 1.12 -34.21 -3.67
C GLY A 253 0.20 -32.98 -3.86
N ILE A 254 0.64 -31.78 -3.47
CA ILE A 254 -0.11 -30.53 -3.71
C ILE A 254 0.45 -29.79 -4.93
N ASN A 255 1.79 -29.74 -5.06
CA ASN A 255 2.46 -29.08 -6.16
C ASN A 255 3.38 -30.03 -6.90
N LYS A 256 3.24 -30.10 -8.23
CA LYS A 256 4.17 -30.82 -9.10
C LYS A 256 5.01 -29.86 -9.91
N PRO A 257 6.33 -30.11 -10.10
CA PRO A 257 7.20 -29.23 -10.88
C PRO A 257 6.72 -29.00 -12.32
N GLU A 258 6.15 -30.02 -12.95
CA GLU A 258 5.64 -29.97 -14.33
C GLU A 258 4.50 -28.95 -14.53
N TRP A 259 3.76 -28.58 -13.47
CA TRP A 259 2.69 -27.58 -13.54
C TRP A 259 3.19 -26.13 -13.71
N MET A 260 4.51 -25.93 -13.66
CA MET A 260 5.10 -24.64 -14.06
C MET A 260 5.09 -24.43 -15.59
N VAL A 261 4.76 -25.49 -16.34
CA VAL A 261 4.53 -25.45 -17.79
C VAL A 261 3.05 -25.65 -18.04
N MET A 262 2.44 -24.69 -18.70
CA MET A 262 0.99 -24.63 -18.90
C MET A 262 0.60 -25.33 -20.19
N LYS A 263 -0.43 -26.18 -20.13
CA LYS A 263 -1.17 -26.72 -21.28
C LYS A 263 -2.50 -26.02 -21.48
N ILE A 264 -3.04 -25.46 -20.40
CA ILE A 264 -4.36 -24.82 -20.36
C ILE A 264 -4.20 -23.47 -19.67
N ILE A 265 -4.75 -22.42 -20.26
CA ILE A 265 -4.76 -21.06 -19.70
C ILE A 265 -6.15 -20.77 -19.16
N PRO A 266 -6.31 -20.38 -17.90
CA PRO A 266 -7.60 -19.92 -17.38
C PRO A 266 -7.95 -18.54 -17.96
N VAL A 267 -9.20 -18.36 -18.35
CA VAL A 267 -9.74 -17.08 -18.78
C VAL A 267 -10.57 -16.48 -17.65
N THR A 268 -10.14 -15.31 -17.20
CA THR A 268 -10.81 -14.60 -16.10
C THR A 268 -12.24 -14.20 -16.47
N PRO A 269 -13.16 -14.10 -15.49
CA PRO A 269 -14.54 -13.68 -15.73
C PRO A 269 -14.65 -12.35 -16.45
N PRO A 270 -15.63 -12.14 -17.32
CA PRO A 270 -15.78 -10.93 -18.14
C PRO A 270 -15.92 -9.64 -17.31
N GLU A 271 -16.54 -9.67 -16.15
CA GLU A 271 -16.73 -8.48 -15.32
C GLU A 271 -15.44 -8.01 -14.63
N LEU A 272 -14.40 -8.86 -14.57
CA LEU A 272 -13.06 -8.44 -14.11
C LEU A 272 -12.23 -7.77 -15.22
N ARG A 273 -12.68 -7.89 -16.47
CA ARG A 273 -12.07 -7.27 -17.68
C ARG A 273 -13.14 -6.61 -18.56
N PRO A 274 -13.86 -5.62 -18.03
CA PRO A 274 -15.09 -5.11 -18.64
C PRO A 274 -14.83 -4.43 -19.98
N LEU A 275 -15.88 -4.47 -20.81
CA LEU A 275 -16.04 -3.72 -22.05
C LEU A 275 -17.18 -2.73 -21.83
N VAL A 276 -16.88 -1.44 -21.77
CA VAL A 276 -17.84 -0.39 -21.45
C VAL A 276 -18.12 0.47 -22.66
N PRO A 277 -19.39 0.64 -23.06
CA PRO A 277 -19.75 1.56 -24.13
C PRO A 277 -19.53 3.01 -23.70
N LEU A 278 -18.93 3.80 -24.55
CA LEU A 278 -18.76 5.24 -24.43
C LEU A 278 -19.72 5.97 -25.39
N ASP A 279 -19.94 7.25 -25.13
CA ASP A 279 -20.70 8.11 -26.04
C ASP A 279 -20.04 8.14 -27.42
N GLY A 280 -20.89 8.12 -28.50
CA GLY A 280 -20.41 8.08 -29.88
C GLY A 280 -20.10 6.68 -30.41
N GLY A 281 -20.60 5.60 -29.78
CA GLY A 281 -20.49 4.23 -30.29
C GLY A 281 -19.12 3.58 -30.14
N ARG A 282 -18.21 4.19 -29.35
CA ARG A 282 -16.90 3.63 -29.01
C ARG A 282 -17.00 2.76 -27.77
N PHE A 283 -16.05 1.85 -27.61
CA PHE A 283 -15.94 1.00 -26.43
C PHE A 283 -14.59 1.22 -25.75
N ALA A 284 -14.64 1.38 -24.44
CA ALA A 284 -13.46 1.26 -23.59
C ALA A 284 -13.30 -0.19 -23.17
N THR A 285 -12.15 -0.76 -23.39
CA THR A 285 -11.84 -2.15 -23.05
C THR A 285 -10.66 -2.24 -22.10
N SER A 286 -10.65 -3.28 -21.27
CA SER A 286 -9.48 -3.63 -20.48
C SER A 286 -8.34 -4.15 -21.38
N ASP A 287 -7.10 -3.80 -21.08
CA ASP A 287 -5.90 -4.27 -21.78
C ASP A 287 -5.82 -5.80 -21.83
N LEU A 288 -6.38 -6.49 -20.81
CA LEU A 288 -6.43 -7.95 -20.73
C LEU A 288 -7.18 -8.58 -21.90
N ASN A 289 -8.22 -7.94 -22.41
CA ASN A 289 -8.96 -8.45 -23.56
C ASN A 289 -8.10 -8.50 -24.83
N ASP A 290 -7.26 -7.50 -25.05
CA ASP A 290 -6.32 -7.48 -26.17
C ASP A 290 -5.23 -8.56 -26.04
N LEU A 291 -4.73 -8.76 -24.82
CA LEU A 291 -3.74 -9.80 -24.54
C LEU A 291 -4.31 -11.20 -24.73
N TYR A 292 -5.53 -11.49 -24.22
CA TYR A 292 -6.22 -12.76 -24.49
C TYR A 292 -6.50 -12.95 -25.98
N ARG A 293 -6.94 -11.91 -26.67
CA ARG A 293 -7.19 -11.98 -28.11
C ARG A 293 -5.93 -12.38 -28.89
N ARG A 294 -4.79 -11.82 -28.56
CA ARG A 294 -3.49 -12.17 -29.18
C ARG A 294 -3.14 -13.64 -28.94
N VAL A 295 -3.33 -14.15 -27.73
CA VAL A 295 -3.10 -15.56 -27.42
C VAL A 295 -3.99 -16.45 -28.26
N ILE A 296 -5.29 -16.19 -28.32
CA ILE A 296 -6.26 -17.01 -29.10
C ILE A 296 -5.92 -16.97 -30.59
N ILE A 297 -5.60 -15.82 -31.16
CA ILE A 297 -5.25 -15.68 -32.60
C ILE A 297 -3.99 -16.51 -32.90
N ARG A 298 -2.93 -16.42 -32.06
CA ARG A 298 -1.70 -17.18 -32.25
C ARG A 298 -1.93 -18.68 -32.09
N ASN A 299 -2.70 -19.09 -31.10
CA ASN A 299 -3.03 -20.50 -30.86
C ASN A 299 -3.84 -21.08 -32.04
N ASN A 300 -4.87 -20.38 -32.52
CA ASN A 300 -5.69 -20.82 -33.67
C ASN A 300 -4.86 -20.88 -34.96
N ARG A 301 -3.96 -19.93 -35.17
CA ARG A 301 -3.04 -19.95 -36.32
C ARG A 301 -2.10 -21.14 -36.27
N LEU A 302 -1.50 -21.40 -35.11
CA LEU A 302 -0.63 -22.56 -34.90
C LEU A 302 -1.39 -23.87 -35.14
N LYS A 303 -2.61 -23.99 -34.64
CA LYS A 303 -3.48 -25.16 -34.85
C LYS A 303 -3.65 -25.46 -36.33
N ARG A 304 -4.00 -24.46 -37.13
CA ARG A 304 -4.13 -24.60 -38.59
C ARG A 304 -2.82 -25.00 -39.27
N LEU A 305 -1.69 -24.40 -38.87
CA LEU A 305 -0.37 -24.73 -39.44
C LEU A 305 0.03 -26.17 -39.15
N VAL A 306 -0.29 -26.69 -37.96
CA VAL A 306 -0.05 -28.10 -37.60
C VAL A 306 -0.95 -29.02 -38.42
N GLU A 307 -2.24 -28.68 -38.61
CA GLU A 307 -3.19 -29.47 -39.40
C GLU A 307 -2.76 -29.59 -40.88
N ILE A 308 -2.19 -28.54 -41.47
CA ILE A 308 -1.67 -28.54 -42.87
C ILE A 308 -0.22 -29.05 -42.98
N LYS A 309 0.40 -29.52 -41.88
CA LYS A 309 1.77 -29.99 -41.83
C LYS A 309 2.78 -29.01 -42.44
N ALA A 310 2.70 -27.73 -42.02
CA ALA A 310 3.59 -26.68 -42.49
C ALA A 310 5.09 -27.01 -42.17
N PRO A 311 6.06 -26.42 -42.93
CA PRO A 311 7.48 -26.60 -42.62
C PRO A 311 7.85 -26.22 -41.18
N GLU A 312 8.78 -26.97 -40.61
CA GLU A 312 9.16 -26.85 -39.19
C GLU A 312 9.66 -25.47 -38.82
N VAL A 313 10.39 -24.79 -39.70
CA VAL A 313 10.84 -23.39 -39.49
C VAL A 313 9.69 -22.43 -39.22
N ILE A 314 8.56 -22.59 -39.95
CA ILE A 314 7.36 -21.78 -39.76
C ILE A 314 6.67 -22.16 -38.44
N LEU A 315 6.54 -23.45 -38.17
CA LEU A 315 5.95 -23.94 -36.92
C LEU A 315 6.73 -23.44 -35.71
N ARG A 316 8.05 -23.52 -35.73
CA ARG A 316 8.94 -23.03 -34.68
C ARG A 316 8.75 -21.54 -34.39
N ASN A 317 8.68 -20.73 -35.42
CA ASN A 317 8.45 -19.29 -35.27
C ASN A 317 7.06 -18.99 -34.66
N GLU A 318 6.01 -19.69 -35.10
CA GLU A 318 4.66 -19.50 -34.52
C GLU A 318 4.57 -20.03 -33.08
N LYS A 319 5.25 -21.14 -32.75
CA LYS A 319 5.39 -21.62 -31.35
C LYS A 319 6.08 -20.59 -30.47
N ARG A 320 7.16 -19.96 -30.95
CA ARG A 320 7.85 -18.87 -30.26
C ARG A 320 6.92 -17.67 -30.05
N MET A 321 6.18 -17.26 -31.09
CA MET A 321 5.22 -16.14 -30.98
C MET A 321 4.07 -16.45 -30.03
N LEU A 322 3.62 -17.70 -29.92
CA LEU A 322 2.63 -18.11 -28.93
C LEU A 322 3.19 -18.00 -27.50
N GLN A 323 4.43 -18.48 -27.27
CA GLN A 323 5.11 -18.32 -26.00
C GLN A 323 5.21 -16.84 -25.60
N GLU A 324 5.60 -15.97 -26.52
CA GLU A 324 5.69 -14.53 -26.30
C GLU A 324 4.33 -13.87 -26.02
N ALA A 325 3.25 -14.32 -26.66
CA ALA A 325 1.90 -13.81 -26.42
C ALA A 325 1.41 -14.18 -25.00
N VAL A 326 1.68 -15.40 -24.57
CA VAL A 326 1.35 -15.87 -23.23
C VAL A 326 2.18 -15.14 -22.17
N ASP A 327 3.48 -14.93 -22.41
CA ASP A 327 4.35 -14.15 -21.54
C ASP A 327 3.82 -12.73 -21.34
N SER A 328 3.36 -12.10 -22.41
CA SER A 328 2.76 -10.74 -22.35
C SER A 328 1.47 -10.71 -21.54
N LEU A 329 0.67 -11.78 -21.59
CA LEU A 329 -0.58 -11.89 -20.82
C LEU A 329 -0.28 -11.96 -19.30
N PHE A 330 0.71 -12.77 -18.91
CA PHE A 330 1.04 -12.95 -17.50
C PHE A 330 1.91 -11.85 -16.93
N ASP A 331 2.99 -11.44 -17.60
CA ASP A 331 3.86 -10.34 -17.15
C ASP A 331 4.53 -9.62 -18.33
N ASN A 332 3.86 -8.61 -18.85
CA ASN A 332 4.35 -7.81 -19.98
C ASN A 332 5.63 -7.00 -19.64
N SER A 333 5.84 -6.66 -18.38
CA SER A 333 6.98 -5.84 -17.94
C SER A 333 8.32 -6.61 -17.91
N ARG A 334 8.29 -7.95 -17.88
CA ARG A 334 9.49 -8.80 -17.84
C ARG A 334 10.04 -9.15 -19.22
N LYS A 335 9.32 -8.82 -20.27
CA LYS A 335 9.81 -9.03 -21.64
C LYS A 335 10.85 -7.98 -22.01
N SER A 336 11.78 -8.35 -22.87
CA SER A 336 12.75 -7.44 -23.48
C SER A 336 12.08 -6.34 -24.31
N SER A 337 11.00 -6.69 -25.02
CA SER A 337 10.16 -5.74 -25.73
C SER A 337 8.69 -5.90 -25.26
N ALA A 338 8.23 -4.99 -24.39
CA ALA A 338 6.86 -5.00 -23.92
C ALA A 338 5.86 -4.71 -25.05
N VAL A 339 4.74 -5.42 -25.06
CA VAL A 339 3.63 -5.16 -25.98
C VAL A 339 2.98 -3.83 -25.64
N LYS A 340 2.83 -2.96 -26.64
CA LYS A 340 2.30 -1.61 -26.48
C LYS A 340 0.96 -1.44 -27.22
N SER A 341 0.17 -0.49 -26.76
CA SER A 341 -1.03 -0.01 -27.45
C SER A 341 -0.66 0.88 -28.65
N GLU A 342 -1.62 1.26 -29.46
CA GLU A 342 -1.45 2.22 -30.57
C GLU A 342 -0.87 3.57 -30.09
N SER A 343 -1.17 3.98 -28.84
CA SER A 343 -0.62 5.17 -28.20
C SER A 343 0.76 4.97 -27.57
N ASN A 344 1.48 3.90 -27.92
CA ASN A 344 2.84 3.56 -27.43
C ASN A 344 2.93 3.28 -25.91
N ARG A 345 1.80 3.15 -25.22
CA ARG A 345 1.71 2.77 -23.81
C ARG A 345 1.82 1.25 -23.64
N PRO A 346 2.64 0.71 -22.71
CA PRO A 346 2.66 -0.73 -22.45
C PRO A 346 1.31 -1.21 -21.93
N LEU A 347 0.85 -2.36 -22.41
CA LEU A 347 -0.41 -2.98 -21.98
C LEU A 347 -0.24 -3.54 -20.56
N LYS A 348 -1.28 -3.37 -19.75
CA LYS A 348 -1.32 -3.86 -18.36
C LYS A 348 -1.62 -5.35 -18.32
N SER A 349 -0.67 -6.15 -17.86
CA SER A 349 -0.77 -7.61 -17.75
C SER A 349 -1.49 -8.06 -16.45
N LEU A 350 -1.73 -9.37 -16.30
CA LEU A 350 -2.28 -9.97 -15.09
C LEU A 350 -1.39 -9.67 -13.87
N SER A 351 -0.08 -9.80 -14.00
CA SER A 351 0.89 -9.47 -12.96
C SER A 351 0.81 -8.00 -12.53
N ASP A 352 0.68 -7.08 -13.49
CA ASP A 352 0.56 -5.64 -13.24
C ASP A 352 -0.75 -5.28 -12.53
N SER A 353 -1.78 -6.11 -12.67
CA SER A 353 -3.04 -5.95 -11.93
C SER A 353 -2.92 -6.31 -10.45
N LEU A 354 -1.91 -7.08 -10.07
CA LEU A 354 -1.66 -7.54 -8.69
C LEU A 354 -0.56 -6.74 -7.99
N LYS A 355 0.55 -6.45 -8.71
CA LYS A 355 1.74 -5.78 -8.18
C LYS A 355 1.64 -4.25 -8.23
N GLY A 356 2.50 -3.58 -7.44
CA GLY A 356 2.65 -2.14 -7.45
C GLY A 356 1.60 -1.38 -6.63
N LYS A 357 1.67 -0.04 -6.65
CA LYS A 357 0.82 0.86 -5.87
C LYS A 357 -0.66 0.79 -6.29
N GLN A 358 -0.91 0.56 -7.58
CA GLN A 358 -2.26 0.45 -8.18
C GLN A 358 -2.70 -1.01 -8.35
N GLY A 359 -1.93 -1.96 -7.83
CA GLY A 359 -2.28 -3.37 -7.87
C GLY A 359 -3.33 -3.75 -6.83
N ARG A 360 -3.93 -4.93 -7.00
CA ARG A 360 -5.00 -5.43 -6.15
C ARG A 360 -4.61 -5.52 -4.68
N PHE A 361 -3.39 -5.95 -4.38
CA PHE A 361 -2.93 -6.07 -3.01
C PHE A 361 -2.88 -4.73 -2.29
N ARG A 362 -2.20 -3.73 -2.85
CA ARG A 362 -2.01 -2.44 -2.20
C ARG A 362 -3.22 -1.51 -2.29
N GLN A 363 -4.01 -1.59 -3.35
CA GLN A 363 -5.13 -0.66 -3.58
C GLN A 363 -6.46 -1.15 -3.00
N ASN A 364 -6.71 -2.47 -2.97
CA ASN A 364 -8.03 -3.02 -2.65
C ASN A 364 -8.05 -4.01 -1.48
N LEU A 365 -6.90 -4.65 -1.13
CA LEU A 365 -6.83 -5.66 -0.08
C LEU A 365 -6.20 -5.16 1.20
N LEU A 366 -5.04 -4.49 1.14
CA LEU A 366 -4.40 -3.88 2.32
C LEU A 366 -5.16 -2.64 2.81
N GLY A 367 -5.91 -1.99 1.95
CA GLY A 367 -6.79 -0.88 2.29
C GLY A 367 -7.93 -0.80 1.29
N LYS A 368 -9.10 -0.37 1.75
CA LYS A 368 -10.32 -0.21 0.95
C LYS A 368 -10.91 1.17 1.15
N ARG A 369 -11.65 1.68 0.16
CA ARG A 369 -12.54 2.82 0.38
C ARG A 369 -13.67 2.37 1.29
N VAL A 370 -14.00 3.19 2.26
CA VAL A 370 -15.02 2.89 3.28
C VAL A 370 -16.12 3.92 3.25
N ASP A 371 -17.35 3.47 3.58
CA ASP A 371 -18.50 4.32 3.78
C ASP A 371 -18.42 5.00 5.16
N TYR A 372 -19.35 5.89 5.47
CA TYR A 372 -19.41 6.67 6.71
C TYR A 372 -18.13 7.47 6.97
N SER A 373 -17.61 8.07 5.91
CA SER A 373 -16.45 8.95 5.93
C SER A 373 -16.74 10.25 5.20
N ALA A 374 -16.08 11.31 5.65
CA ALA A 374 -16.19 12.63 5.05
C ALA A 374 -14.81 13.30 5.04
N ARG A 375 -14.69 14.41 4.33
CA ARG A 375 -13.46 15.19 4.26
C ARG A 375 -13.80 16.67 4.21
N SER A 376 -13.09 17.49 4.97
CA SER A 376 -13.21 18.95 4.93
C SER A 376 -11.89 19.62 5.34
N VAL A 377 -11.82 20.91 5.06
CA VAL A 377 -10.74 21.78 5.54
C VAL A 377 -10.80 21.87 7.07
N ILE A 378 -9.65 22.02 7.71
CA ILE A 378 -9.53 22.21 9.15
C ILE A 378 -9.29 23.68 9.49
N VAL A 379 -9.82 24.09 10.64
CA VAL A 379 -9.57 25.41 11.25
C VAL A 379 -9.27 25.20 12.74
N VAL A 380 -8.61 26.20 13.32
CA VAL A 380 -8.32 26.15 14.76
C VAL A 380 -9.60 26.25 15.59
N GLY A 381 -9.68 25.43 16.64
CA GLY A 381 -10.73 25.48 17.65
C GLY A 381 -10.16 25.77 19.04
N PRO A 382 -9.84 27.02 19.38
CA PRO A 382 -9.19 27.34 20.65
C PRO A 382 -10.05 27.07 21.88
N GLU A 383 -11.38 27.10 21.73
CA GLU A 383 -12.36 26.86 22.82
C GLU A 383 -12.63 25.38 23.08
N LEU A 384 -12.14 24.46 22.22
CA LEU A 384 -12.30 23.02 22.39
C LEU A 384 -11.50 22.53 23.58
N LYS A 385 -12.06 21.57 24.30
CA LYS A 385 -11.35 20.83 25.32
C LYS A 385 -10.51 19.71 24.70
N MET A 386 -9.53 19.21 25.46
CA MET A 386 -8.72 18.08 25.05
C MET A 386 -9.60 16.87 24.73
N GLY A 387 -9.41 16.28 23.55
CA GLY A 387 -10.24 15.16 23.09
C GLY A 387 -11.53 15.58 22.38
N GLU A 388 -11.87 16.87 22.26
CA GLU A 388 -13.01 17.36 21.49
C GLU A 388 -12.61 17.82 20.08
N CYS A 389 -13.51 17.70 19.12
CA CYS A 389 -13.41 18.31 17.80
C CYS A 389 -14.74 18.98 17.39
N GLY A 390 -14.65 20.03 16.61
CA GLY A 390 -15.82 20.68 16.03
C GLY A 390 -16.18 20.03 14.70
N LEU A 391 -17.38 19.46 14.60
CA LEU A 391 -17.88 18.82 13.38
C LEU A 391 -19.03 19.64 12.78
N PRO A 392 -18.96 20.05 11.49
CA PRO A 392 -20.03 20.76 10.81
C PRO A 392 -21.37 20.01 10.88
N LYS A 393 -22.46 20.71 11.25
CA LYS A 393 -23.80 20.13 11.36
C LYS A 393 -24.20 19.27 10.15
N LEU A 394 -23.97 19.78 8.95
CA LEU A 394 -24.38 19.10 7.73
C LEU A 394 -23.59 17.80 7.50
N MET A 395 -22.32 17.81 7.84
CA MET A 395 -21.46 16.62 7.77
C MET A 395 -21.89 15.59 8.82
N ALA A 396 -22.13 16.03 10.05
CA ALA A 396 -22.60 15.17 11.13
C ALA A 396 -23.95 14.52 10.79
N ALA A 397 -24.91 15.26 10.25
CA ALA A 397 -26.21 14.72 9.86
C ALA A 397 -26.10 13.60 8.81
N GLU A 398 -25.18 13.72 7.86
CA GLU A 398 -24.99 12.66 6.83
C GLU A 398 -24.23 11.46 7.39
N LEU A 399 -23.19 11.66 8.20
CA LEU A 399 -22.43 10.57 8.83
C LEU A 399 -23.29 9.74 9.78
N TYR A 400 -24.06 10.39 10.66
CA TYR A 400 -24.90 9.73 11.66
C TYR A 400 -26.31 9.37 11.17
N LYS A 401 -26.57 9.50 9.87
CA LYS A 401 -27.89 9.25 9.26
C LYS A 401 -28.57 7.95 9.68
N PRO A 402 -27.93 6.78 9.72
CA PRO A 402 -28.54 5.54 10.15
C PRO A 402 -29.00 5.59 11.62
N PHE A 403 -28.19 6.21 12.47
CA PHE A 403 -28.47 6.33 13.90
C PHE A 403 -29.64 7.29 14.15
N ILE A 404 -29.70 8.39 13.39
CA ILE A 404 -30.85 9.34 13.44
C ILE A 404 -32.12 8.63 12.98
N ILE A 405 -32.10 7.90 11.87
CA ILE A 405 -33.25 7.14 11.36
C ILE A 405 -33.76 6.14 12.42
N ARG A 406 -32.82 5.41 13.05
CA ARG A 406 -33.15 4.49 14.12
C ARG A 406 -33.85 5.19 15.29
N LYS A 407 -33.30 6.33 15.77
CA LYS A 407 -33.90 7.11 16.88
C LYS A 407 -35.26 7.75 16.54
N LEU A 408 -35.44 8.17 15.29
CA LEU A 408 -36.76 8.68 14.83
C LEU A 408 -37.86 7.60 14.90
N ILE A 409 -37.50 6.35 14.56
CA ILE A 409 -38.44 5.23 14.65
C ILE A 409 -38.64 4.79 16.10
N GLU A 410 -37.58 4.68 16.92
CA GLU A 410 -37.66 4.33 18.34
C GLU A 410 -38.49 5.31 19.13
N ARG A 411 -38.41 6.61 18.83
CA ARG A 411 -39.23 7.66 19.48
C ARG A 411 -40.69 7.74 18.95
N GLY A 412 -41.04 6.92 17.96
CA GLY A 412 -42.38 6.90 17.37
C GLY A 412 -42.74 8.10 16.50
N ILE A 413 -41.77 8.98 16.18
CA ILE A 413 -42.01 10.18 15.32
C ILE A 413 -42.38 9.74 13.90
N VAL A 414 -41.81 8.63 13.43
CA VAL A 414 -42.11 8.02 12.13
C VAL A 414 -42.29 6.51 12.25
N LYS A 415 -43.18 5.97 11.39
CA LYS A 415 -43.45 4.52 11.36
C LYS A 415 -42.59 3.74 10.35
N THR A 416 -42.01 4.41 9.35
CA THR A 416 -41.29 3.74 8.27
C THR A 416 -39.93 4.37 8.00
N VAL A 417 -38.94 3.54 7.61
CA VAL A 417 -37.60 3.99 7.21
C VAL A 417 -37.65 5.01 6.07
N LYS A 418 -38.58 4.82 5.11
CA LYS A 418 -38.73 5.72 3.96
C LYS A 418 -39.17 7.13 4.41
N SER A 419 -40.05 7.22 5.40
CA SER A 419 -40.51 8.51 5.97
C SER A 419 -39.36 9.14 6.77
N ALA A 420 -38.67 8.37 7.62
CA ALA A 420 -37.52 8.85 8.38
C ALA A 420 -36.42 9.43 7.44
N LYS A 421 -36.08 8.72 6.35
CA LYS A 421 -35.13 9.20 5.37
C LYS A 421 -35.55 10.54 4.75
N LYS A 422 -36.83 10.74 4.42
CA LYS A 422 -37.32 12.00 3.89
C LYS A 422 -37.15 13.16 4.88
N ILE A 423 -37.39 12.94 6.18
CA ILE A 423 -37.20 13.94 7.24
C ILE A 423 -35.74 14.33 7.33
N VAL A 424 -34.82 13.34 7.33
CA VAL A 424 -33.38 13.60 7.37
C VAL A 424 -32.94 14.36 6.13
N ASP A 425 -33.37 13.96 4.92
CA ASP A 425 -33.04 14.62 3.67
C ASP A 425 -33.55 16.07 3.60
N ARG A 426 -34.69 16.37 4.24
CA ARG A 426 -35.28 17.72 4.37
C ARG A 426 -34.68 18.56 5.49
N ARG A 427 -33.87 17.95 6.36
CA ARG A 427 -33.20 18.64 7.48
C ARG A 427 -34.19 19.35 8.43
N GLU A 428 -35.24 18.65 8.78
CA GLU A 428 -36.25 19.22 9.72
C GLU A 428 -35.61 19.51 11.10
N PRO A 429 -36.10 20.53 11.85
CA PRO A 429 -35.50 20.97 13.13
C PRO A 429 -35.33 19.85 14.17
N VAL A 430 -36.24 18.90 14.21
CA VAL A 430 -36.25 17.75 15.13
C VAL A 430 -34.98 16.90 15.01
N ILE A 431 -34.27 16.95 13.86
CA ILE A 431 -33.08 16.16 13.63
C ILE A 431 -31.91 16.63 14.50
N TRP A 432 -31.80 17.92 14.74
CA TRP A 432 -30.65 18.50 15.45
C TRP A 432 -30.59 18.06 16.91
N ASP A 433 -31.72 18.01 17.60
CA ASP A 433 -31.78 17.52 18.97
C ASP A 433 -31.45 16.02 19.06
N ILE A 434 -31.93 15.25 18.08
CA ILE A 434 -31.62 13.82 18.02
C ILE A 434 -30.13 13.62 17.71
N LEU A 435 -29.60 14.37 16.78
CA LEU A 435 -28.17 14.30 16.38
C LEU A 435 -27.27 14.62 17.57
N GLU A 436 -27.54 15.69 18.31
CA GLU A 436 -26.77 16.04 19.51
C GLU A 436 -26.75 14.89 20.53
N ASN A 437 -27.92 14.30 20.79
CA ASN A 437 -28.01 13.16 21.70
C ASN A 437 -27.29 11.90 21.19
N VAL A 438 -27.29 11.66 19.88
CA VAL A 438 -26.59 10.51 19.27
C VAL A 438 -25.08 10.73 19.28
N MET A 439 -24.61 11.95 19.12
CA MET A 439 -23.19 12.28 19.11
C MET A 439 -22.56 12.17 20.50
N LYS A 440 -23.32 12.38 21.59
CA LYS A 440 -22.82 12.22 22.96
C LYS A 440 -22.39 10.77 23.20
N GLY A 441 -21.11 10.57 23.52
CA GLY A 441 -20.54 9.23 23.73
C GLY A 441 -20.28 8.42 22.46
N HIS A 442 -20.42 9.01 21.27
CA HIS A 442 -20.10 8.36 19.99
C HIS A 442 -18.98 9.11 19.29
N PRO A 443 -17.71 8.76 19.49
CA PRO A 443 -16.57 9.46 18.95
C PRO A 443 -16.48 9.33 17.43
N VAL A 444 -15.75 10.25 16.82
CA VAL A 444 -15.32 10.18 15.42
C VAL A 444 -13.80 10.07 15.36
N MET A 445 -13.30 9.43 14.34
CA MET A 445 -11.85 9.37 14.08
C MET A 445 -11.47 10.44 13.05
N LEU A 446 -10.45 11.23 13.35
CA LEU A 446 -9.84 12.18 12.43
C LEU A 446 -8.53 11.62 11.90
N ASN A 447 -8.28 11.80 10.60
CA ASN A 447 -7.05 11.41 9.94
C ASN A 447 -6.55 12.50 9.02
N ARG A 448 -5.23 12.77 9.06
CA ARG A 448 -4.55 13.61 8.07
C ARG A 448 -3.58 12.78 7.25
N ALA A 449 -3.66 12.90 5.93
CA ALA A 449 -2.68 12.32 5.02
C ALA A 449 -1.50 13.31 4.78
N PRO A 450 -0.23 12.84 4.77
CA PRO A 450 0.20 11.45 4.91
C PRO A 450 0.19 10.98 6.38
N THR A 451 -0.26 9.75 6.64
CA THR A 451 -0.23 9.16 7.99
C THR A 451 1.16 8.58 8.25
N LEU A 452 2.03 9.35 8.89
CA LEU A 452 3.44 9.00 9.12
C LEU A 452 3.63 8.04 10.30
N HIS A 453 2.76 8.13 11.30
CA HIS A 453 2.80 7.30 12.52
C HIS A 453 1.38 7.08 13.05
N ARG A 454 1.22 6.22 14.06
CA ARG A 454 -0.09 5.83 14.58
C ARG A 454 -0.95 6.99 15.11
N LEU A 455 -0.34 8.08 15.59
CA LEU A 455 -1.06 9.27 16.07
C LEU A 455 -1.60 10.16 14.93
N GLY A 456 -1.31 9.84 13.67
CA GLY A 456 -1.96 10.45 12.50
C GLY A 456 -3.42 10.05 12.34
N ILE A 457 -3.92 9.12 13.16
CA ILE A 457 -5.34 8.78 13.32
C ILE A 457 -5.65 8.80 14.80
N GLN A 458 -6.56 9.68 15.23
CA GLN A 458 -6.99 9.78 16.63
C GLN A 458 -8.49 9.94 16.69
N ALA A 459 -9.09 9.47 17.78
CA ALA A 459 -10.50 9.65 18.05
C ALA A 459 -10.76 10.95 18.86
N PHE A 460 -11.87 11.57 18.56
CA PHE A 460 -12.34 12.79 19.23
C PHE A 460 -13.82 12.69 19.52
N GLN A 461 -14.26 13.28 20.63
CA GLN A 461 -15.67 13.49 20.89
C GLN A 461 -16.16 14.67 20.03
N PRO A 462 -17.08 14.47 19.10
CA PRO A 462 -17.54 15.53 18.23
C PRO A 462 -18.48 16.51 18.96
N LYS A 463 -18.34 17.79 18.63
CA LYS A 463 -19.22 18.87 19.04
C LYS A 463 -19.79 19.52 17.78
N MET A 464 -21.10 19.74 17.74
CA MET A 464 -21.71 20.37 16.56
C MET A 464 -21.31 21.84 16.47
N ILE A 465 -20.89 22.23 15.28
CA ILE A 465 -20.54 23.62 14.95
C ILE A 465 -21.26 24.07 13.68
N GLU A 466 -21.46 25.36 13.58
CA GLU A 466 -21.86 26.01 12.34
C GLU A 466 -20.69 26.10 11.36
N GLY A 467 -20.98 26.24 10.08
CA GLY A 467 -19.96 26.36 9.03
C GLY A 467 -19.71 25.07 8.26
N LYS A 468 -18.58 25.00 7.53
CA LYS A 468 -18.22 23.90 6.66
C LYS A 468 -16.86 23.27 7.01
N ALA A 469 -16.06 23.92 7.84
CA ALA A 469 -14.73 23.48 8.24
C ALA A 469 -14.76 22.73 9.57
N ILE A 470 -13.89 21.74 9.72
CA ILE A 470 -13.71 20.98 10.95
C ILE A 470 -12.85 21.81 11.90
N GLN A 471 -13.26 21.97 13.15
CA GLN A 471 -12.43 22.58 14.17
C GLN A 471 -11.56 21.54 14.85
N LEU A 472 -10.25 21.81 14.90
CA LEU A 472 -9.26 20.95 15.51
C LEU A 472 -8.66 21.63 16.74
N HIS A 473 -8.47 20.87 17.82
CA HIS A 473 -7.80 21.34 19.03
C HIS A 473 -6.34 21.73 18.72
N PRO A 474 -5.86 22.92 19.14
CA PRO A 474 -4.52 23.38 18.78
C PRO A 474 -3.40 22.44 19.19
N LEU A 475 -3.50 21.80 20.36
CA LEU A 475 -2.47 20.86 20.85
C LEU A 475 -2.43 19.53 20.07
N ALA A 476 -3.43 19.23 19.28
CA ALA A 476 -3.44 18.04 18.41
C ALA A 476 -2.64 18.25 17.11
N CYS A 477 -2.38 19.48 16.71
CA CYS A 477 -1.72 19.80 15.43
C CYS A 477 -0.34 19.15 15.30
N THR A 478 0.43 19.07 16.37
CA THR A 478 1.77 18.47 16.36
C THR A 478 1.74 16.99 16.01
N ALA A 479 0.77 16.25 16.58
CA ALA A 479 0.59 14.81 16.32
C ALA A 479 0.18 14.52 14.88
N PHE A 480 -0.68 15.36 14.30
CA PHE A 480 -1.12 15.26 12.91
C PHE A 480 -0.13 15.91 11.92
N ASN A 481 0.86 16.64 12.40
CA ASN A 481 1.69 17.53 11.58
C ASN A 481 0.83 18.43 10.69
N ALA A 482 -0.25 18.99 11.28
CA ALA A 482 -1.26 19.77 10.61
C ALA A 482 -1.02 21.28 10.84
N ASP A 483 -1.29 22.08 9.82
CA ASP A 483 -1.39 23.52 9.89
C ASP A 483 -2.74 24.00 9.30
N PHE A 484 -3.04 25.27 9.44
CA PHE A 484 -4.33 25.83 9.04
C PHE A 484 -4.24 26.68 7.78
N ASP A 485 -3.31 26.36 6.88
CA ASP A 485 -3.09 27.03 5.61
C ASP A 485 -3.98 26.53 4.46
N GLY A 486 -4.90 25.59 4.74
CA GLY A 486 -5.77 24.94 3.77
C GLY A 486 -5.76 23.41 3.86
N ASP A 487 -5.10 22.88 4.86
CA ASP A 487 -5.07 21.44 5.14
C ASP A 487 -6.48 20.85 5.30
N GLN A 488 -6.64 19.64 4.83
CA GLN A 488 -7.87 18.87 4.95
C GLN A 488 -7.66 17.62 5.78
N MET A 489 -8.69 17.25 6.55
CA MET A 489 -8.71 16.00 7.30
C MET A 489 -9.91 15.14 6.92
N ALA A 490 -9.71 13.83 6.96
CA ALA A 490 -10.78 12.86 6.81
C ALA A 490 -11.40 12.55 8.17
N VAL A 491 -12.73 12.36 8.17
CA VAL A 491 -13.52 11.95 9.33
C VAL A 491 -14.08 10.58 9.07
N HIS A 492 -13.97 9.68 10.04
CA HIS A 492 -14.54 8.33 9.97
C HIS A 492 -15.39 8.05 11.20
N LEU A 493 -16.53 7.40 11.00
CA LEU A 493 -17.47 7.07 12.06
C LEU A 493 -17.36 5.58 12.42
N PRO A 494 -17.00 5.21 13.66
CA PRO A 494 -17.15 3.85 14.17
C PRO A 494 -18.62 3.43 14.16
N LEU A 495 -18.92 2.20 13.71
CA LEU A 495 -20.31 1.74 13.54
C LEU A 495 -20.76 0.75 14.61
N SER A 496 -19.89 -0.20 15.00
CA SER A 496 -20.21 -1.20 16.01
C SER A 496 -19.87 -0.71 17.43
N ASN A 497 -20.52 -1.30 18.43
CA ASN A 497 -20.24 -0.97 19.81
C ASN A 497 -18.79 -1.28 20.20
N GLU A 498 -18.21 -2.37 19.67
CA GLU A 498 -16.83 -2.74 19.89
C GLU A 498 -15.89 -1.67 19.32
N ALA A 499 -16.14 -1.21 18.08
CA ALA A 499 -15.35 -0.15 17.46
C ALA A 499 -15.47 1.19 18.20
N VAL A 500 -16.66 1.53 18.71
CA VAL A 500 -16.87 2.73 19.55
C VAL A 500 -16.06 2.63 20.83
N LEU A 501 -16.07 1.48 21.51
CA LEU A 501 -15.29 1.26 22.74
C LEU A 501 -13.78 1.30 22.48
N GLU A 502 -13.30 0.68 21.41
CA GLU A 502 -11.89 0.79 21.00
C GLU A 502 -11.49 2.24 20.72
N ALA A 503 -12.32 3.00 20.03
CA ALA A 503 -12.08 4.41 19.76
C ALA A 503 -11.99 5.24 21.05
N GLN A 504 -12.87 4.97 22.03
CA GLN A 504 -12.91 5.67 23.32
C GLN A 504 -11.71 5.30 24.22
N ILE A 505 -11.37 4.01 24.31
CA ILE A 505 -10.36 3.53 25.28
C ILE A 505 -8.94 3.69 24.73
N LEU A 506 -8.72 3.33 23.46
CA LEU A 506 -7.38 3.24 22.88
C LEU A 506 -6.99 4.44 22.02
N MET A 507 -7.96 5.03 21.30
CA MET A 507 -7.67 6.01 20.26
C MET A 507 -8.00 7.46 20.64
N LEU A 508 -8.67 7.69 21.75
CA LEU A 508 -9.03 9.05 22.16
C LEU A 508 -7.77 9.90 22.34
N GLN A 509 -7.80 11.15 21.87
CA GLN A 509 -6.66 12.06 21.92
C GLN A 509 -6.11 12.27 23.33
N SER A 510 -6.99 12.36 24.34
CA SER A 510 -6.63 12.52 25.75
C SER A 510 -5.81 11.34 26.31
N HIS A 511 -5.89 10.16 25.69
CA HIS A 511 -5.11 8.97 26.07
C HIS A 511 -3.80 8.86 25.28
N ASN A 512 -3.61 9.69 24.25
CA ASN A 512 -2.47 9.63 23.34
C ASN A 512 -1.62 10.91 23.39
N ILE A 513 -1.25 11.32 24.59
CA ILE A 513 -0.46 12.53 24.86
C ILE A 513 1.04 12.30 24.62
N LEU A 514 1.49 11.06 24.77
CA LEU A 514 2.90 10.67 24.69
C LEU A 514 3.28 10.14 23.30
N ASN A 515 4.46 10.50 22.83
CA ASN A 515 5.01 9.97 21.59
C ASN A 515 5.46 8.51 21.78
N PRO A 516 4.97 7.56 20.99
CA PRO A 516 5.32 6.15 21.11
C PRO A 516 6.80 5.84 20.81
N ALA A 517 7.52 6.72 20.10
CA ALA A 517 8.92 6.49 19.73
C ALA A 517 9.89 6.71 20.91
N ASN A 518 9.65 7.72 21.76
CA ASN A 518 10.58 8.13 22.83
C ASN A 518 9.90 8.41 24.17
N GLY A 519 8.58 8.25 24.28
CA GLY A 519 7.83 8.51 25.52
C GLY A 519 7.73 9.99 25.93
N ALA A 520 8.24 10.91 25.14
CA ALA A 520 8.13 12.35 25.42
C ALA A 520 6.73 12.89 25.09
N PRO A 521 6.23 13.94 25.79
CA PRO A 521 4.97 14.57 25.45
C PRO A 521 4.97 15.10 24.02
N ILE A 522 3.93 14.77 23.25
CA ILE A 522 3.74 15.27 21.89
C ILE A 522 2.78 16.46 21.85
N THR A 523 1.83 16.53 22.78
CA THR A 523 0.86 17.62 22.91
C THR A 523 1.47 18.77 23.71
N VAL A 524 2.38 19.51 23.08
CA VAL A 524 3.08 20.63 23.70
C VAL A 524 2.57 21.93 23.08
N PRO A 525 2.26 22.97 23.89
CA PRO A 525 1.94 24.30 23.38
C PRO A 525 3.00 24.82 22.42
N SER A 526 2.55 25.57 21.42
CA SER A 526 3.40 26.15 20.37
C SER A 526 2.94 27.57 20.03
N GLN A 527 3.77 28.30 19.27
CA GLN A 527 3.45 29.62 18.72
C GLN A 527 2.97 30.60 19.79
N ASP A 528 1.78 31.20 19.63
CA ASP A 528 1.24 32.24 20.53
C ASP A 528 1.04 31.77 21.97
N MET A 529 0.77 30.48 22.17
CA MET A 529 0.64 29.91 23.50
C MET A 529 1.95 30.02 24.30
N VAL A 530 3.08 29.65 23.66
CA VAL A 530 4.41 29.76 24.27
C VAL A 530 4.80 31.23 24.45
N LEU A 531 4.49 32.07 23.46
CA LEU A 531 4.78 33.50 23.52
C LEU A 531 4.09 34.19 24.72
N GLY A 532 2.80 33.89 24.93
CA GLY A 532 2.05 34.40 26.07
C GLY A 532 2.60 33.93 27.41
N LEU A 533 2.95 32.62 27.51
CA LEU A 533 3.53 32.05 28.72
C LEU A 533 4.94 32.60 29.01
N TYR A 534 5.75 32.78 27.97
CA TYR A 534 7.05 33.44 28.11
C TYR A 534 6.91 34.87 28.61
N TYR A 535 5.99 35.64 28.02
CA TYR A 535 5.74 37.00 28.41
C TYR A 535 5.36 37.12 29.89
N ILE A 536 4.44 36.31 30.38
CA ILE A 536 3.95 36.35 31.77
C ILE A 536 5.04 35.96 32.78
N THR A 537 5.94 35.06 32.43
CA THR A 537 6.99 34.53 33.34
C THR A 537 8.28 35.34 33.35
N LYS A 538 8.40 36.32 32.45
CA LYS A 538 9.56 37.23 32.38
C LYS A 538 9.56 38.25 33.53
N ILE A 539 10.70 38.49 34.15
CA ILE A 539 10.90 39.48 35.18
C ILE A 539 11.43 40.79 34.56
N ARG A 540 10.92 41.95 35.02
CA ARG A 540 11.44 43.25 34.64
C ARG A 540 11.92 43.96 35.90
N PRO A 541 13.24 44.21 36.01
CA PRO A 541 13.77 45.02 37.10
C PRO A 541 13.20 46.46 37.08
N GLY A 542 12.90 47.06 38.22
CA GLY A 542 12.31 48.37 38.31
C GLY A 542 10.83 48.49 38.04
N ALA A 543 10.12 47.34 37.96
CA ALA A 543 8.65 47.33 37.77
C ALA A 543 7.94 47.80 39.04
N LYS A 544 6.74 48.40 38.88
CA LYS A 544 5.93 48.90 40.01
C LYS A 544 5.60 47.79 40.98
N GLY A 545 5.91 47.98 42.30
CA GLY A 545 5.63 46.99 43.33
C GLY A 545 6.77 45.99 43.57
N GLU A 546 7.99 46.24 43.07
CA GLU A 546 9.15 45.41 43.33
C GLU A 546 9.46 45.34 44.82
N GLY A 547 9.78 44.15 45.32
CA GLY A 547 10.13 43.90 46.71
C GLY A 547 8.97 43.76 47.70
N LEU A 548 7.73 43.90 47.26
CA LEU A 548 6.55 43.64 48.09
C LEU A 548 6.51 42.17 48.55
N THR A 549 6.07 41.96 49.81
CA THR A 549 5.94 40.64 50.43
C THR A 549 4.48 40.30 50.65
N PHE A 550 4.04 39.10 50.21
CA PHE A 550 2.68 38.63 50.34
C PHE A 550 2.61 37.31 51.10
N TYR A 551 1.57 37.13 51.91
CA TYR A 551 1.36 35.91 52.70
C TYR A 551 0.75 34.73 51.90
N GLY A 552 0.37 34.98 50.65
CA GLY A 552 -0.13 33.97 49.78
C GLY A 552 -0.29 34.41 48.33
N PRO A 553 -0.49 33.47 47.37
CA PRO A 553 -0.72 33.76 45.95
C PRO A 553 -1.92 34.68 45.71
N GLU A 554 -2.99 34.51 46.48
CA GLU A 554 -4.24 35.28 46.34
C GLU A 554 -4.02 36.75 46.61
N GLU A 555 -3.24 37.10 47.66
CA GLU A 555 -2.91 38.46 48.06
C GLU A 555 -2.11 39.19 46.96
N ALA A 556 -1.18 38.48 46.34
CA ALA A 556 -0.43 39.02 45.20
C ALA A 556 -1.33 39.35 44.00
N LEU A 557 -2.34 38.50 43.76
CA LEU A 557 -3.33 38.77 42.69
C LEU A 557 -4.24 39.95 42.97
N ILE A 558 -4.68 40.10 44.22
CA ILE A 558 -5.49 41.25 44.68
C ILE A 558 -4.67 42.53 44.52
N ALA A 559 -3.40 42.54 44.98
CA ALA A 559 -2.52 43.66 44.84
C ALA A 559 -2.27 44.07 43.36
N ARG A 560 -2.19 43.10 42.48
CA ARG A 560 -2.14 43.34 41.02
C ARG A 560 -3.43 44.00 40.51
N ASN A 561 -4.56 43.44 40.86
CA ASN A 561 -5.88 43.95 40.41
C ASN A 561 -6.15 45.38 40.89
N GLU A 562 -5.65 45.75 42.10
CA GLU A 562 -5.63 47.09 42.62
C GLU A 562 -4.55 48.02 41.98
N GLY A 563 -3.72 47.48 41.12
CA GLY A 563 -2.65 48.21 40.45
C GLY A 563 -1.48 48.62 41.37
N ARG A 564 -1.30 47.90 42.50
CA ARG A 564 -0.18 48.12 43.42
C ARG A 564 1.11 47.49 42.92
N CYS A 565 1.02 46.38 42.19
CA CYS A 565 2.15 45.74 41.55
C CYS A 565 1.86 45.41 40.08
N ASP A 566 2.93 45.31 39.28
CA ASP A 566 2.87 44.97 37.87
C ASP A 566 3.02 43.40 37.70
N LEU A 567 2.66 42.93 36.54
CA LEU A 567 2.75 41.52 36.18
C LEU A 567 4.18 40.95 36.28
N HIS A 568 5.16 41.78 35.91
CA HIS A 568 6.57 41.44 35.84
C HIS A 568 7.38 41.80 37.08
N SER A 569 6.72 42.32 38.14
CA SER A 569 7.36 42.73 39.36
C SER A 569 7.92 41.55 40.14
N LEU A 570 9.14 41.65 40.63
CA LEU A 570 9.76 40.70 41.51
C LEU A 570 9.20 40.92 42.93
N VAL A 571 8.54 39.88 43.46
CA VAL A 571 7.83 39.91 44.75
C VAL A 571 8.22 38.67 45.59
N LYS A 572 8.01 38.77 46.89
CA LYS A 572 8.20 37.66 47.82
C LYS A 572 6.84 37.12 48.24
N VAL A 573 6.59 35.85 47.95
CA VAL A 573 5.30 35.20 48.21
C VAL A 573 5.52 33.93 48.99
N VAL A 574 4.69 33.68 50.05
CA VAL A 574 4.66 32.42 50.74
C VAL A 574 3.85 31.44 49.89
N VAL A 575 4.48 30.38 49.46
CA VAL A 575 3.87 29.35 48.62
C VAL A 575 3.85 27.99 49.32
N ASN A 576 2.88 27.18 48.95
CA ASN A 576 2.88 25.76 49.29
C ASN A 576 3.72 25.05 48.22
N ASP A 577 4.80 24.42 48.63
CA ASP A 577 5.67 23.66 47.72
C ASP A 577 5.75 22.21 48.21
N VAL A 578 6.12 21.29 47.34
CA VAL A 578 6.31 19.88 47.70
C VAL A 578 7.80 19.57 47.68
N VAL A 579 8.41 19.48 48.85
CA VAL A 579 9.81 19.08 49.03
C VAL A 579 9.84 17.67 49.60
N ASP A 580 10.50 16.74 48.90
CA ASP A 580 10.57 15.32 49.27
C ASP A 580 9.20 14.67 49.54
N GLY A 581 8.18 15.02 48.79
CA GLY A 581 6.81 14.49 48.90
C GLY A 581 6.03 15.01 50.12
N LYS A 582 6.47 16.06 50.80
CA LYS A 582 5.76 16.71 51.90
C LYS A 582 5.45 18.16 51.58
N PRO A 583 4.24 18.64 51.84
CA PRO A 583 3.89 20.05 51.63
C PRO A 583 4.64 20.91 52.66
N VAL A 584 5.42 21.83 52.15
CA VAL A 584 6.20 22.77 52.98
C VAL A 584 5.84 24.20 52.57
N LYS A 585 5.54 25.05 53.58
CA LYS A 585 5.34 26.48 53.30
C LYS A 585 6.66 27.21 53.42
N HIS A 586 7.10 27.84 52.36
CA HIS A 586 8.28 28.68 52.39
C HIS A 586 8.09 29.95 51.53
N MET A 587 8.92 30.94 51.81
CA MET A 587 8.91 32.20 51.11
C MET A 587 9.81 32.10 49.86
N VAL A 588 9.20 32.33 48.68
CA VAL A 588 9.90 32.29 47.40
C VAL A 588 9.90 33.67 46.78
N GLU A 589 11.06 34.05 46.22
CA GLU A 589 11.19 35.26 45.40
C GLU A 589 10.80 34.92 43.97
N THR A 590 9.73 35.54 43.49
CA THR A 590 9.10 35.19 42.22
C THR A 590 8.45 36.39 41.57
N SER A 591 7.88 36.24 40.38
CA SER A 591 7.07 37.30 39.74
C SER A 591 5.56 37.04 39.93
N VAL A 592 4.77 38.09 39.94
CA VAL A 592 3.30 37.95 39.97
C VAL A 592 2.78 37.10 38.81
N GLY A 593 3.41 37.22 37.64
CA GLY A 593 3.07 36.38 36.47
C GLY A 593 3.29 34.89 36.70
N ARG A 594 4.40 34.49 37.38
CA ARG A 594 4.66 33.09 37.72
C ARG A 594 3.67 32.56 38.73
N VAL A 595 3.22 33.41 39.67
CA VAL A 595 2.14 33.04 40.61
C VAL A 595 0.85 32.68 39.86
N ILE A 596 0.51 33.44 38.81
CA ILE A 596 -0.65 33.15 37.97
C ILE A 596 -0.53 31.81 37.24
N VAL A 597 0.66 31.50 36.71
CA VAL A 597 0.92 30.21 36.03
C VAL A 597 0.77 29.04 37.03
N ASN A 598 1.30 29.20 38.24
CA ASN A 598 1.21 28.17 39.27
C ASN A 598 -0.20 27.88 39.78
N GLN A 599 -1.19 28.79 39.55
CA GLN A 599 -2.59 28.46 39.84
C GLN A 599 -3.19 27.37 38.94
N ILE A 600 -2.57 27.11 37.80
CA ILE A 600 -3.02 26.08 36.84
C ILE A 600 -2.22 24.80 37.05
N ILE A 601 -1.02 24.88 37.59
CA ILE A 601 -0.17 23.73 37.89
C ILE A 601 -0.77 22.99 39.10
N PRO A 602 -0.97 21.67 39.05
CA PRO A 602 -1.42 20.88 40.20
C PRO A 602 -0.46 21.03 41.37
N ASP A 603 -1.01 21.16 42.59
CA ASP A 603 -0.21 21.39 43.83
C ASP A 603 0.82 20.29 44.10
N GLU A 604 0.55 19.07 43.66
CA GLU A 604 1.42 17.91 43.85
C GLU A 604 2.76 17.99 43.08
N VAL A 605 2.82 18.83 42.03
CA VAL A 605 4.02 19.00 41.21
C VAL A 605 5.02 19.98 41.87
N GLY A 606 4.52 20.85 42.75
CA GLY A 606 5.34 21.87 43.41
C GLY A 606 5.35 23.20 42.66
N PHE A 607 6.00 24.21 43.25
CA PHE A 607 6.02 25.59 42.72
C PHE A 607 7.05 25.77 41.60
N PHE A 608 6.58 26.11 40.41
CA PHE A 608 7.44 26.37 39.24
C PHE A 608 7.89 27.83 39.18
N ASN A 609 9.22 28.10 39.29
CA ASN A 609 9.78 29.44 39.37
C ASN A 609 10.78 29.80 38.23
N ASP A 610 10.67 29.16 37.09
CA ASP A 610 11.53 29.46 35.93
C ASP A 610 10.80 30.24 34.83
N VAL A 611 11.56 30.80 33.89
CA VAL A 611 10.99 31.39 32.66
C VAL A 611 10.53 30.26 31.75
N ILE A 612 9.29 30.34 31.29
CA ILE A 612 8.72 29.34 30.38
C ILE A 612 9.27 29.51 28.98
N SER A 613 10.09 28.57 28.56
CA SER A 613 10.51 28.35 27.18
C SER A 613 9.88 27.05 26.65
N LYS A 614 10.00 26.80 25.35
CA LYS A 614 9.51 25.53 24.76
C LYS A 614 10.14 24.29 25.40
N LYS A 615 11.42 24.40 25.85
CA LYS A 615 12.15 23.29 26.48
C LYS A 615 11.67 23.08 27.93
N THR A 616 11.58 24.15 28.73
CA THR A 616 11.13 24.06 30.12
C THR A 616 9.69 23.63 30.22
N LEU A 617 8.82 24.09 29.30
CA LEU A 617 7.41 23.66 29.25
C LEU A 617 7.26 22.17 28.97
N ARG A 618 8.08 21.62 28.08
CA ARG A 618 8.06 20.16 27.81
C ARG A 618 8.47 19.35 29.04
N GLY A 619 9.46 19.82 29.79
CA GLY A 619 9.86 19.24 31.07
C GLY A 619 8.72 19.25 32.07
N LEU A 620 8.12 20.44 32.29
CA LEU A 620 6.98 20.62 33.20
C LEU A 620 5.79 19.69 32.85
N ILE A 621 5.42 19.60 31.57
CA ILE A 621 4.35 18.70 31.13
C ILE A 621 4.70 17.23 31.43
N SER A 622 5.95 16.83 31.22
CA SER A 622 6.40 15.48 31.54
C SER A 622 6.29 15.17 33.03
N ASP A 623 6.62 16.11 33.88
CA ASP A 623 6.57 15.95 35.34
C ASP A 623 5.13 15.96 35.86
N VAL A 624 4.27 16.83 35.31
CA VAL A 624 2.83 16.80 35.59
C VAL A 624 2.24 15.42 35.26
N ILE A 625 2.51 14.89 34.06
CA ILE A 625 1.99 13.57 33.65
C ILE A 625 2.45 12.45 34.60
N LYS A 626 3.70 12.51 35.08
CA LYS A 626 4.24 11.49 36.00
C LYS A 626 3.60 11.55 37.39
N VAL A 627 3.31 12.75 37.90
CA VAL A 627 2.80 12.97 39.25
C VAL A 627 1.29 12.74 39.33
N VAL A 628 0.51 13.41 38.47
CA VAL A 628 -0.95 13.42 38.57
C VAL A 628 -1.65 12.51 37.57
N GLY A 629 -0.90 11.94 36.60
CA GLY A 629 -1.48 11.07 35.59
C GLY A 629 -2.09 11.82 34.40
N MET A 630 -2.71 11.06 33.45
CA MET A 630 -3.13 11.61 32.17
C MET A 630 -4.39 12.48 32.22
N ALA A 631 -5.34 12.15 33.11
CA ALA A 631 -6.62 12.86 33.15
C ALA A 631 -6.45 14.32 33.61
N GLU A 632 -5.79 14.53 34.72
CA GLU A 632 -5.52 15.87 35.25
C GLU A 632 -4.52 16.64 34.39
N ALA A 633 -3.56 15.93 33.76
CA ALA A 633 -2.66 16.53 32.78
C ALA A 633 -3.41 17.13 31.58
N CYS A 634 -4.55 16.55 31.16
CA CYS A 634 -5.39 17.14 30.11
C CYS A 634 -6.03 18.47 30.54
N GLU A 635 -6.50 18.56 31.78
CA GLU A 635 -7.06 19.80 32.33
C GLU A 635 -5.99 20.87 32.46
N PHE A 636 -4.80 20.47 32.94
CA PHE A 636 -3.63 21.36 32.97
C PHE A 636 -3.25 21.88 31.59
N LEU A 637 -3.22 21.02 30.57
CA LEU A 637 -2.90 21.41 29.18
C LEU A 637 -3.92 22.39 28.61
N ASP A 638 -5.21 22.17 28.90
CA ASP A 638 -6.27 23.13 28.50
C ASP A 638 -6.14 24.47 29.24
N GLY A 639 -5.80 24.44 30.52
CA GLY A 639 -5.54 25.62 31.34
C GLY A 639 -4.37 26.44 30.78
N ILE A 640 -3.25 25.79 30.52
CA ILE A 640 -2.02 26.40 29.95
C ILE A 640 -2.30 26.97 28.54
N LYS A 641 -3.04 26.26 27.70
CA LYS A 641 -3.46 26.74 26.39
C LYS A 641 -4.25 28.03 26.48
N ASN A 642 -5.27 28.05 27.33
CA ASN A 642 -6.16 29.19 27.52
C ASN A 642 -5.41 30.40 28.11
N LEU A 643 -4.55 30.15 29.12
CA LEU A 643 -3.69 31.20 29.70
C LEU A 643 -2.72 31.74 28.68
N GLY A 644 -2.06 30.90 27.88
CA GLY A 644 -1.12 31.30 26.86
C GLY A 644 -1.74 32.23 25.81
N TYR A 645 -2.89 31.87 25.27
CA TYR A 645 -3.61 32.75 24.32
C TYR A 645 -4.06 34.07 24.95
N ARG A 646 -4.62 34.00 26.15
CA ARG A 646 -5.06 35.20 26.88
C ARG A 646 -3.89 36.16 27.14
N MET A 647 -2.73 35.62 27.55
CA MET A 647 -1.56 36.45 27.85
C MET A 647 -0.87 36.98 26.58
N ALA A 648 -0.87 36.25 25.50
CA ALA A 648 -0.40 36.72 24.20
C ALA A 648 -1.27 37.89 23.70
N TYR A 649 -2.59 37.84 23.89
CA TYR A 649 -3.51 38.90 23.56
C TYR A 649 -3.26 40.13 24.45
N VAL A 650 -3.12 39.96 25.77
CA VAL A 650 -2.85 41.05 26.71
C VAL A 650 -1.49 41.72 26.46
N ALA A 651 -0.48 40.90 26.09
CA ALA A 651 0.86 41.37 25.79
C ALA A 651 0.91 42.31 24.58
N GLY A 652 0.03 42.14 23.59
CA GLY A 652 -0.05 42.99 22.40
C GLY A 652 1.29 43.13 21.66
N LEU A 653 2.08 42.05 21.60
CA LEU A 653 3.41 42.08 21.01
C LEU A 653 3.33 42.37 19.52
N SER A 654 4.07 43.37 19.07
CA SER A 654 4.21 43.71 17.66
C SER A 654 5.66 44.05 17.34
N PHE A 655 6.03 43.93 16.11
CA PHE A 655 7.34 44.35 15.59
C PHE A 655 7.17 45.01 14.22
N ASN A 656 8.13 45.84 13.85
CA ASN A 656 8.18 46.45 12.54
C ASN A 656 9.53 46.13 11.85
N LEU A 657 9.66 46.49 10.61
CA LEU A 657 10.87 46.24 9.85
C LEU A 657 12.11 46.95 10.44
N GLY A 658 11.92 48.10 11.10
CA GLY A 658 12.99 48.84 11.78
C GLY A 658 13.52 48.14 13.06
N ASP A 659 12.78 47.17 13.62
CA ASP A 659 13.25 46.42 14.78
C ASP A 659 14.27 45.33 14.42
N ILE A 660 14.45 45.07 13.11
CA ILE A 660 15.46 44.14 12.60
C ILE A 660 16.80 44.88 12.57
N ILE A 661 17.61 44.69 13.59
CA ILE A 661 18.93 45.30 13.72
C ILE A 661 19.94 44.47 12.91
N ILE A 662 20.51 45.10 11.90
CA ILE A 662 21.62 44.51 11.14
C ILE A 662 22.91 44.81 11.93
N PRO A 663 23.69 43.76 12.32
CA PRO A 663 24.95 44.00 13.02
C PRO A 663 25.89 44.88 12.20
N PRO A 664 26.52 45.91 12.81
CA PRO A 664 27.41 46.81 12.06
C PRO A 664 28.65 46.10 11.49
N GLU A 665 29.06 45.01 12.11
CA GLU A 665 30.18 44.18 11.67
C GLU A 665 29.93 43.40 10.37
N LYS A 666 28.66 43.23 9.97
CA LYS A 666 28.26 42.41 8.81
C LYS A 666 28.98 42.83 7.52
N GLU A 667 29.04 44.16 7.26
CA GLU A 667 29.67 44.68 6.05
C GLU A 667 31.16 44.37 6.03
N ALA A 668 31.84 44.52 7.18
CA ALA A 668 33.26 44.25 7.32
C ALA A 668 33.59 42.75 7.12
N ILE A 669 32.78 41.87 7.69
CA ILE A 669 32.95 40.40 7.58
C ILE A 669 32.71 39.95 6.13
N VAL A 670 31.65 40.46 5.49
CA VAL A 670 31.34 40.14 4.09
C VAL A 670 32.44 40.69 3.17
N ALA A 671 32.94 41.91 3.38
CA ALA A 671 34.01 42.51 2.59
C ALA A 671 35.34 41.71 2.72
N LYS A 672 35.63 41.19 3.92
CA LYS A 672 36.78 40.31 4.14
C LYS A 672 36.63 39.01 3.36
N GLY A 673 35.48 38.34 3.47
CA GLY A 673 35.22 37.14 2.72
C GLY A 673 35.28 37.32 1.19
N GLN A 674 34.79 38.47 0.71
CA GLN A 674 34.85 38.81 -0.71
C GLN A 674 36.30 38.95 -1.20
N LYS A 675 37.19 39.58 -0.43
CA LYS A 675 38.61 39.67 -0.76
C LYS A 675 39.30 38.30 -0.82
N GLU A 676 39.01 37.43 0.14
CA GLU A 676 39.52 36.04 0.14
C GLU A 676 39.06 35.28 -1.10
N ILE A 677 37.81 35.46 -1.55
CA ILE A 677 37.29 34.84 -2.77
C ILE A 677 37.94 35.38 -4.03
N GLU A 678 38.24 36.69 -4.06
CA GLU A 678 38.98 37.31 -5.16
C GLU A 678 40.39 36.71 -5.27
N GLU A 679 41.09 36.51 -4.14
CA GLU A 679 42.39 35.82 -4.10
C GLU A 679 42.31 34.36 -4.60
N ILE A 680 41.32 33.60 -4.15
CA ILE A 680 41.09 32.23 -4.60
C ILE A 680 40.80 32.19 -6.11
N THR A 681 40.01 33.15 -6.61
CA THR A 681 39.69 33.25 -8.03
C THR A 681 40.92 33.63 -8.86
N ASN A 682 41.78 34.53 -8.35
CA ASN A 682 43.03 34.88 -8.99
C ASN A 682 44.01 33.70 -9.04
N ASN A 683 44.13 32.93 -7.97
CA ASN A 683 44.93 31.72 -7.92
C ASN A 683 44.44 30.66 -8.94
N TYR A 684 43.14 30.56 -9.13
CA TYR A 684 42.57 29.70 -10.17
C TYR A 684 42.92 30.24 -11.58
N ASN A 685 42.74 31.51 -11.83
CA ASN A 685 43.08 32.13 -13.13
C ASN A 685 44.57 32.02 -13.49
N MET A 686 45.48 32.03 -12.48
CA MET A 686 46.90 31.82 -12.64
C MET A 686 47.28 30.31 -12.78
N GLY A 687 46.32 29.41 -12.65
CA GLY A 687 46.53 27.96 -12.79
C GLY A 687 47.16 27.26 -11.58
N PHE A 688 47.19 27.91 -10.39
CA PHE A 688 47.75 27.33 -9.17
C PHE A 688 46.85 26.31 -8.51
N ILE A 689 45.49 26.39 -8.74
CA ILE A 689 44.50 25.51 -8.18
C ILE A 689 43.54 24.99 -9.27
N THR A 690 43.00 23.82 -9.06
CA THR A 690 41.97 23.22 -9.94
C THR A 690 40.61 23.86 -9.72
N ASP A 691 39.69 23.71 -10.69
CA ASP A 691 38.31 24.23 -10.53
C ASP A 691 37.59 23.61 -9.32
N LYS A 692 37.84 22.34 -9.03
CA LYS A 692 37.26 21.65 -7.88
C LYS A 692 37.78 22.16 -6.54
N GLU A 693 39.07 22.49 -6.48
CA GLU A 693 39.67 23.12 -5.31
C GLU A 693 39.16 24.54 -5.11
N ARG A 694 39.09 25.35 -6.17
CA ARG A 694 38.46 26.67 -6.14
C ARG A 694 37.05 26.62 -5.57
N TYR A 695 36.20 25.69 -6.07
CA TYR A 695 34.82 25.52 -5.63
C TYR A 695 34.75 25.18 -4.13
N ASN A 696 35.57 24.25 -3.66
CA ASN A 696 35.61 23.87 -2.24
C ASN A 696 36.07 25.04 -1.35
N GLN A 697 37.14 25.74 -1.73
CA GLN A 697 37.64 26.89 -0.96
C GLN A 697 36.62 28.02 -0.88
N VAL A 698 35.91 28.32 -1.95
CA VAL A 698 34.83 29.30 -1.96
C VAL A 698 33.68 28.92 -1.00
N ILE A 699 33.29 27.64 -0.98
CA ILE A 699 32.28 27.14 -0.03
C ILE A 699 32.79 27.28 1.41
N ASP A 700 34.00 26.88 1.67
CA ASP A 700 34.62 26.98 3.02
C ASP A 700 34.69 28.40 3.51
N THR A 701 35.09 29.35 2.65
CA THR A 701 35.13 30.79 2.97
C THR A 701 33.73 31.31 3.32
N TRP A 702 32.71 31.03 2.49
CA TRP A 702 31.34 31.45 2.80
C TRP A 702 30.75 30.75 4.04
N THR A 703 31.12 29.51 4.29
CA THR A 703 30.71 28.80 5.51
C THR A 703 31.31 29.49 6.74
N HIS A 704 32.59 29.85 6.68
CA HIS A 704 33.25 30.59 7.75
C HIS A 704 32.66 31.97 7.99
N VAL A 705 32.36 32.73 6.92
CA VAL A 705 31.69 34.03 7.00
C VAL A 705 30.29 33.94 7.60
N ASN A 706 29.58 32.83 7.34
CA ASN A 706 28.22 32.61 7.85
C ASN A 706 28.20 32.16 9.32
N THR A 707 29.28 31.48 9.80
CA THR A 707 29.39 31.02 11.19
C THR A 707 29.82 32.12 12.11
#